data_cf972971f5780fbe1a5b6096b4abee04
#
_entry.id   cf972971f5780fbe1a5b6096b4abee04
#
_cell.length_a   1.000
_cell.length_b   1.000
_cell.length_c   1.000
_cell.angle_alpha   90.00
_cell.angle_beta   90.00
_cell.angle_gamma   90.00
#
_symmetry.space_group_name_H-M   'P 1'
#
loop_
_entity.id
_entity.type
_entity.pdbx_description
1 polymer ?
#
loop_
_entity_poly.entity_id
_entity_poly.type
_entity_poly.pdbx_seq_one_letter_code
_entity_poly.pdbx_strand_id
1 'polypeptide(L)'
;MAKKSKEDNWSPMYEATVSKVTELQNQAKKLDQNLENKLKSECAKEQLEHLKKLDSDYENLEFLTDLVVFKRKDGVMKACLIYDGNQKTMADYATNQEFACLSHDTQLNYSFKIYSLDDVCVVCVNGSHGTHVAGIAAAYHPDCPEKNGTAPGAQVVSIKIGDSRVDTLETCPGVVRALRACIQNNVSVANLSYGEPAGYFQKGAFFDELKNTFLKHKMLFITSAGNSGPALTTVGAPAALGEYAMSVGAYAAPKSHEPLYSLNTELPEINYTWSSRGPTLDGGRGVDVCAPGVAITAVPTATLNRNGLMNGTSMAAPNATGCAATILSALPTGYNWTPAQLKRVMMNSARKVVGVEPESQGAGLVQVQSAVDIFEKTDNTHYKVQVGSVRGIYIRHPSLFEKKITYRVEITPEFHDSLTNEQIIEYEKHLLVKNKARWIETPQYVHMSSATKGFAVTVDVKSLGANTRNTTLIELVEDGTNQLICAIPVTVVKGKDISPGDEVQKTKNFAPGEIVRDYYTVPENATYAKFTCSGSGGKYLVHSMQSIVGQNYSKFDNEWFLNIVEGGRPRTFYYKVMGAQTLELVMSKFWSETNADGEVTWSIQFGGMNPKTNTLHVGPGITELDFINSTSEKLGPKIELSRVEIPMAPQSFEVISLTHPLDIPLDKHKEHIQSNNILICTLYGTTGTVPVLERVDFEIEFDKRALINPLFNTI
;
A
#
# COMPACT_ATOMS: atom_id res chain seq x y z
N MET A 1 2.03 -16.19 -26.63
CA MET A 1 2.55 -14.99 -25.92
C MET A 1 2.61 -13.76 -26.85
N ALA A 2 3.21 -13.82 -28.02
CA ALA A 2 3.34 -12.65 -28.90
C ALA A 2 2.00 -12.04 -29.37
N LYS A 3 1.00 -12.87 -29.73
CA LYS A 3 -0.34 -12.39 -30.12
C LYS A 3 -1.05 -11.66 -28.97
N LYS A 4 -0.83 -12.14 -27.73
CA LYS A 4 -1.33 -11.52 -26.53
C LYS A 4 -0.63 -10.20 -26.21
N SER A 5 0.65 -10.03 -26.58
CA SER A 5 1.39 -8.79 -26.38
C SER A 5 0.88 -7.63 -27.25
N LYS A 6 0.47 -7.88 -28.49
CA LYS A 6 -0.15 -6.82 -29.32
C LYS A 6 -1.51 -6.44 -28.76
N GLU A 7 -2.36 -7.40 -28.41
CA GLU A 7 -3.71 -7.19 -27.89
C GLU A 7 -3.68 -6.56 -26.48
N ASP A 8 -2.79 -7.02 -25.61
CA ASP A 8 -2.76 -6.58 -24.20
C ASP A 8 -2.00 -5.26 -23.98
N ASN A 9 -0.97 -4.98 -24.76
CA ASN A 9 -0.09 -3.83 -24.52
C ASN A 9 -0.14 -2.77 -25.63
N TRP A 10 0.01 -3.20 -26.89
CA TRP A 10 0.07 -2.28 -28.01
C TRP A 10 -1.30 -1.74 -28.41
N SER A 11 -2.29 -2.62 -28.64
CA SER A 11 -3.60 -2.20 -29.14
C SER A 11 -4.33 -1.24 -28.21
N PRO A 12 -4.38 -1.43 -26.87
CA PRO A 12 -5.01 -0.45 -25.98
C PRO A 12 -4.31 0.91 -25.99
N MET A 13 -2.98 0.93 -26.02
CA MET A 13 -2.20 2.16 -26.07
C MET A 13 -2.36 2.87 -27.42
N TYR A 14 -2.38 2.12 -28.52
CA TYR A 14 -2.62 2.61 -29.85
C TYR A 14 -4.02 3.23 -29.95
N GLU A 15 -5.06 2.51 -29.55
CA GLU A 15 -6.45 2.99 -29.57
C GLU A 15 -6.65 4.25 -28.73
N ALA A 16 -6.09 4.27 -27.51
CA ALA A 16 -6.14 5.45 -26.66
C ALA A 16 -5.44 6.67 -27.29
N THR A 17 -4.29 6.45 -27.92
CA THR A 17 -3.54 7.51 -28.61
C THR A 17 -4.28 8.00 -29.85
N VAL A 18 -4.79 7.11 -30.68
CA VAL A 18 -5.61 7.44 -31.86
C VAL A 18 -6.85 8.23 -31.45
N SER A 19 -7.55 7.79 -30.40
CA SER A 19 -8.73 8.49 -29.87
C SER A 19 -8.40 9.92 -29.47
N LYS A 20 -7.31 10.11 -28.72
CA LYS A 20 -6.84 11.43 -28.27
C LYS A 20 -6.45 12.35 -29.43
N VAL A 21 -5.68 11.85 -30.38
CA VAL A 21 -5.26 12.65 -31.55
C VAL A 21 -6.46 12.99 -32.45
N THR A 22 -7.42 12.06 -32.59
CA THR A 22 -8.68 12.29 -33.32
C THR A 22 -9.52 13.39 -32.65
N GLU A 23 -9.59 13.38 -31.33
CA GLU A 23 -10.28 14.41 -30.57
C GLU A 23 -9.63 15.79 -30.80
N LEU A 24 -8.30 15.89 -30.72
CA LEU A 24 -7.55 17.12 -31.01
C LEU A 24 -7.79 17.62 -32.43
N GLN A 25 -7.81 16.73 -33.41
CA GLN A 25 -8.14 17.10 -34.79
C GLN A 25 -9.55 17.65 -34.91
N ASN A 26 -10.53 17.01 -34.26
CA ASN A 26 -11.92 17.44 -34.30
C ASN A 26 -12.13 18.79 -33.59
N GLN A 27 -11.40 19.01 -32.48
CA GLN A 27 -11.40 20.31 -31.79
C GLN A 27 -10.81 21.41 -32.69
N ALA A 28 -9.67 21.17 -33.33
CA ALA A 28 -9.05 22.12 -34.24
C ALA A 28 -9.93 22.47 -35.46
N LYS A 29 -10.70 21.49 -35.98
CA LYS A 29 -11.66 21.74 -37.08
C LYS A 29 -12.88 22.54 -36.69
N LYS A 30 -13.28 22.53 -35.40
CA LYS A 30 -14.44 23.28 -34.90
C LYS A 30 -14.11 24.74 -34.52
N LEU A 31 -12.84 25.06 -34.38
CA LEU A 31 -12.39 26.42 -34.07
C LEU A 31 -12.31 27.28 -35.34
N ASP A 32 -12.22 28.61 -35.16
CA ASP A 32 -12.04 29.53 -36.28
C ASP A 32 -10.85 29.09 -37.15
N GLN A 33 -11.06 29.07 -38.48
CA GLN A 33 -10.12 28.55 -39.46
C GLN A 33 -8.95 29.51 -39.73
N ASN A 34 -8.32 30.01 -38.66
CA ASN A 34 -7.05 30.73 -38.73
C ASN A 34 -5.89 29.75 -39.08
N LEU A 35 -4.76 30.32 -39.44
CA LEU A 35 -3.58 29.55 -39.86
C LEU A 35 -3.14 28.54 -38.77
N GLU A 36 -3.18 28.93 -37.51
CA GLU A 36 -2.76 28.09 -36.38
C GLU A 36 -3.64 26.86 -36.21
N ASN A 37 -4.96 27.03 -36.31
CA ASN A 37 -5.90 25.88 -36.16
C ASN A 37 -5.87 24.97 -37.39
N LYS A 38 -5.60 25.50 -38.58
CA LYS A 38 -5.33 24.69 -39.78
C LYS A 38 -4.06 23.87 -39.58
N LEU A 39 -2.97 24.46 -39.12
CA LEU A 39 -1.72 23.72 -38.83
C LEU A 39 -1.90 22.63 -37.75
N LYS A 40 -2.65 22.91 -36.69
CA LYS A 40 -3.00 21.92 -35.66
C LYS A 40 -3.79 20.73 -36.24
N SER A 41 -4.73 21.02 -37.12
CA SER A 41 -5.53 19.97 -37.80
C SER A 41 -4.71 19.12 -38.75
N GLU A 42 -3.83 19.74 -39.54
CA GLU A 42 -2.90 19.04 -40.46
C GLU A 42 -1.89 18.19 -39.66
N CYS A 43 -1.28 18.74 -38.61
CA CYS A 43 -0.36 18.01 -37.74
C CYS A 43 -1.02 16.79 -37.09
N ALA A 44 -2.25 16.92 -36.60
CA ALA A 44 -3.01 15.79 -36.06
C ALA A 44 -3.33 14.75 -37.13
N LYS A 45 -3.59 15.16 -38.36
CA LYS A 45 -3.80 14.24 -39.49
C LYS A 45 -2.54 13.42 -39.78
N GLU A 46 -1.38 14.06 -39.89
CA GLU A 46 -0.10 13.37 -40.12
C GLU A 46 0.26 12.45 -38.96
N GLN A 47 -0.02 12.83 -37.72
CA GLN A 47 0.15 11.97 -36.56
C GLN A 47 -0.71 10.70 -36.66
N LEU A 48 -1.97 10.81 -37.09
CA LEU A 48 -2.85 9.65 -37.29
C LEU A 48 -2.34 8.75 -38.41
N GLU A 49 -1.84 9.28 -39.51
CA GLU A 49 -1.25 8.48 -40.58
C GLU A 49 0.02 7.75 -40.13
N HIS A 50 0.86 8.45 -39.35
CA HIS A 50 2.05 7.83 -38.74
C HIS A 50 1.71 6.71 -37.74
N LEU A 51 0.73 6.92 -36.87
CA LEU A 51 0.24 5.90 -35.93
C LEU A 51 -0.30 4.66 -36.67
N LYS A 52 -1.07 4.86 -37.75
CA LYS A 52 -1.55 3.74 -38.60
C LYS A 52 -0.41 2.95 -39.23
N LYS A 53 0.64 3.67 -39.69
CA LYS A 53 1.81 3.02 -40.22
C LYS A 53 2.54 2.20 -39.15
N LEU A 54 2.74 2.76 -37.96
CA LEU A 54 3.35 2.05 -36.83
C LEU A 54 2.55 0.80 -36.44
N ASP A 55 1.22 0.85 -36.49
CA ASP A 55 0.39 -0.33 -36.21
C ASP A 55 0.48 -1.38 -37.29
N SER A 56 0.55 -0.96 -38.57
CA SER A 56 0.73 -1.89 -39.71
C SER A 56 2.11 -2.54 -39.70
N ASP A 57 3.14 -1.78 -39.30
CA ASP A 57 4.53 -2.25 -39.27
C ASP A 57 4.86 -3.00 -37.97
N TYR A 58 3.91 -3.06 -37.01
CA TYR A 58 4.08 -3.80 -35.76
C TYR A 58 4.08 -5.31 -36.01
N GLU A 59 5.26 -5.86 -36.11
CA GLU A 59 5.45 -7.31 -36.16
C GLU A 59 5.47 -7.89 -34.74
N ASN A 60 4.61 -8.86 -34.48
CA ASN A 60 4.73 -9.72 -33.32
C ASN A 60 5.99 -10.57 -33.49
N LEU A 61 7.05 -10.23 -32.79
CA LEU A 61 8.23 -11.09 -32.71
C LEU A 61 7.82 -12.37 -31.94
N GLU A 62 7.46 -13.41 -32.69
CA GLU A 62 7.32 -14.74 -32.08
C GLU A 62 8.72 -15.28 -31.76
N PHE A 63 9.01 -15.31 -30.48
CA PHE A 63 10.25 -15.80 -29.94
C PHE A 63 10.14 -17.30 -29.70
N LEU A 64 10.62 -18.10 -30.64
CA LEU A 64 10.81 -19.52 -30.44
C LEU A 64 12.28 -19.78 -30.09
N THR A 65 12.51 -20.44 -28.98
CA THR A 65 13.84 -20.87 -28.56
C THR A 65 13.77 -22.31 -28.08
N ASP A 66 14.75 -23.09 -28.45
CA ASP A 66 14.87 -24.47 -27.96
C ASP A 66 15.55 -24.47 -26.61
N LEU A 67 14.97 -25.24 -25.67
CA LEU A 67 15.57 -25.51 -24.38
C LEU A 67 16.04 -26.96 -24.34
N VAL A 68 17.34 -27.16 -24.20
CA VAL A 68 17.92 -28.49 -24.04
C VAL A 68 18.35 -28.69 -22.58
N VAL A 69 17.85 -29.75 -21.95
CA VAL A 69 18.19 -30.13 -20.57
C VAL A 69 18.83 -31.51 -20.57
N PHE A 70 19.93 -31.65 -19.87
CA PHE A 70 20.62 -32.92 -19.82
C PHE A 70 21.41 -33.12 -18.53
N LYS A 71 21.69 -34.35 -18.20
CA LYS A 71 22.54 -34.75 -17.07
C LYS A 71 23.92 -35.16 -17.57
N ARG A 72 24.94 -34.55 -17.03
CA ARG A 72 26.33 -34.91 -17.32
C ARG A 72 26.71 -36.24 -16.65
N LYS A 73 27.85 -36.83 -17.08
CA LYS A 73 28.38 -38.06 -16.51
C LYS A 73 28.74 -37.94 -15.01
N ASP A 74 29.07 -36.71 -14.56
CA ASP A 74 29.33 -36.40 -13.15
C ASP A 74 28.06 -36.22 -12.30
N GLY A 75 26.87 -36.41 -12.89
CA GLY A 75 25.60 -36.28 -12.22
C GLY A 75 25.00 -34.86 -12.20
N VAL A 76 25.75 -33.84 -12.63
CA VAL A 76 25.27 -32.45 -12.65
C VAL A 76 24.27 -32.23 -13.80
N MET A 77 23.10 -31.70 -13.48
CA MET A 77 22.12 -31.27 -14.46
C MET A 77 22.53 -29.92 -15.06
N LYS A 78 22.40 -29.80 -16.35
CA LYS A 78 22.64 -28.56 -17.10
C LYS A 78 21.53 -28.28 -18.09
N ALA A 79 21.35 -27.00 -18.39
CA ALA A 79 20.43 -26.55 -19.41
C ALA A 79 21.11 -25.55 -20.38
N CYS A 80 20.55 -25.44 -21.57
CA CYS A 80 21.02 -24.54 -22.63
C CYS A 80 19.82 -24.00 -23.38
N LEU A 81 19.70 -22.68 -23.54
CA LEU A 81 18.83 -22.05 -24.52
C LEU A 81 19.57 -21.90 -25.83
N ILE A 82 18.94 -22.28 -26.95
CA ILE A 82 19.47 -22.13 -28.29
C ILE A 82 18.72 -20.99 -28.97
N TYR A 83 19.35 -19.86 -29.08
CA TYR A 83 18.78 -18.67 -29.71
C TYR A 83 19.82 -17.96 -30.56
N ASP A 84 19.51 -17.75 -31.83
CA ASP A 84 20.33 -17.01 -32.81
C ASP A 84 21.83 -17.37 -32.76
N GLY A 85 22.12 -18.68 -32.71
CA GLY A 85 23.47 -19.19 -32.64
C GLY A 85 24.18 -19.04 -31.31
N ASN A 86 23.59 -18.35 -30.36
CA ASN A 86 24.12 -18.23 -28.98
C ASN A 86 23.71 -19.44 -28.15
N GLN A 87 24.71 -20.11 -27.60
CA GLN A 87 24.52 -21.29 -26.77
C GLN A 87 25.42 -21.21 -25.55
N LYS A 88 24.85 -20.92 -24.39
CA LYS A 88 25.58 -21.07 -23.13
C LYS A 88 24.95 -22.16 -22.28
N THR A 89 25.72 -23.21 -22.09
CA THR A 89 25.31 -24.31 -21.20
C THR A 89 25.63 -23.95 -19.76
N MET A 90 24.62 -23.91 -18.90
CA MET A 90 24.76 -23.54 -17.49
C MET A 90 24.15 -24.62 -16.58
N ALA A 91 24.65 -24.73 -15.38
CA ALA A 91 24.03 -25.47 -14.31
C ALA A 91 22.88 -24.66 -13.66
N ASP A 92 22.21 -25.23 -12.66
CA ASP A 92 21.33 -24.47 -11.76
C ASP A 92 22.10 -23.27 -11.19
N TYR A 93 21.45 -22.12 -11.15
CA TYR A 93 22.07 -20.87 -10.67
C TYR A 93 22.68 -20.99 -9.28
N ALA A 94 22.04 -21.75 -8.38
CA ALA A 94 22.56 -21.98 -7.03
C ALA A 94 23.92 -22.73 -7.00
N THR A 95 24.28 -23.45 -8.09
CA THR A 95 25.53 -24.22 -8.17
C THR A 95 26.74 -23.33 -8.46
N ASN A 96 26.63 -22.47 -9.49
CA ASN A 96 27.77 -21.70 -10.01
C ASN A 96 27.50 -20.20 -10.10
N GLN A 97 26.27 -19.74 -9.81
CA GLN A 97 25.83 -18.34 -10.00
C GLN A 97 26.04 -17.83 -11.44
N GLU A 98 25.93 -18.75 -12.42
CA GLU A 98 26.12 -18.43 -13.83
C GLU A 98 24.85 -17.84 -14.43
N PHE A 99 25.01 -16.84 -15.28
CA PHE A 99 23.97 -16.28 -16.12
C PHE A 99 24.47 -16.06 -17.54
N ALA A 100 23.56 -15.88 -18.47
CA ALA A 100 23.87 -15.56 -19.87
C ALA A 100 23.01 -14.40 -20.36
N CYS A 101 23.45 -13.74 -21.41
CA CYS A 101 22.67 -12.80 -22.20
C CYS A 101 22.05 -13.54 -23.39
N LEU A 102 20.77 -13.35 -23.65
CA LEU A 102 20.06 -14.06 -24.71
C LEU A 102 20.60 -13.67 -26.09
N SER A 103 20.74 -12.39 -26.37
CA SER A 103 21.40 -11.86 -27.56
C SER A 103 22.00 -10.49 -27.30
N HIS A 104 22.89 -10.05 -28.17
CA HIS A 104 23.47 -8.71 -28.13
C HIS A 104 22.39 -7.62 -28.27
N ASP A 105 21.39 -7.85 -29.08
CA ASP A 105 20.35 -6.85 -29.37
C ASP A 105 19.31 -6.74 -28.25
N THR A 106 18.92 -7.86 -27.67
CA THR A 106 17.93 -7.87 -26.57
C THR A 106 18.51 -7.47 -25.22
N GLN A 107 19.83 -7.71 -25.02
CA GLN A 107 20.50 -7.52 -23.74
C GLN A 107 19.78 -8.19 -22.54
N LEU A 108 18.95 -9.21 -22.83
CA LEU A 108 18.17 -9.90 -21.82
C LEU A 108 19.01 -10.96 -21.11
N ASN A 109 19.24 -10.76 -19.84
CA ASN A 109 19.94 -11.72 -19.00
C ASN A 109 18.99 -12.82 -18.50
N TYR A 110 19.48 -14.07 -18.51
CA TYR A 110 18.75 -15.22 -17.99
C TYR A 110 19.64 -16.20 -17.26
N SER A 111 19.05 -17.02 -16.42
CA SER A 111 19.67 -18.15 -15.73
C SER A 111 18.67 -19.32 -15.65
N PHE A 112 19.11 -20.45 -15.09
CA PHE A 112 18.26 -21.62 -14.94
C PHE A 112 18.06 -21.97 -13.45
N LYS A 113 16.82 -22.37 -13.12
CA LYS A 113 16.50 -23.16 -11.94
C LYS A 113 16.10 -24.55 -12.41
N ILE A 114 16.89 -25.55 -12.10
CA ILE A 114 16.72 -26.92 -12.62
C ILE A 114 16.26 -27.82 -11.46
N TYR A 115 15.01 -28.23 -11.49
CA TYR A 115 14.44 -29.15 -10.49
C TYR A 115 14.60 -30.61 -10.91
N SER A 116 14.44 -30.91 -12.20
CA SER A 116 14.62 -32.23 -12.81
C SER A 116 14.92 -32.07 -14.30
N LEU A 117 15.07 -33.19 -15.04
CA LEU A 117 15.22 -33.14 -16.49
C LEU A 117 13.95 -32.67 -17.22
N ASP A 118 12.80 -32.84 -16.57
CA ASP A 118 11.48 -32.52 -17.12
C ASP A 118 10.90 -31.21 -16.51
N ASP A 119 11.56 -30.67 -15.47
CA ASP A 119 11.10 -29.46 -14.78
C ASP A 119 12.25 -28.45 -14.64
N VAL A 120 12.24 -27.47 -15.50
CA VAL A 120 13.24 -26.39 -15.58
C VAL A 120 12.54 -25.05 -15.72
N CYS A 121 12.94 -24.10 -14.88
CA CYS A 121 12.51 -22.72 -14.98
C CYS A 121 13.62 -21.87 -15.62
N VAL A 122 13.28 -21.16 -16.68
CA VAL A 122 14.13 -20.10 -17.23
C VAL A 122 13.79 -18.81 -16.48
N VAL A 123 14.76 -18.35 -15.69
CA VAL A 123 14.62 -17.12 -14.90
C VAL A 123 15.24 -15.97 -15.68
N CYS A 124 14.45 -15.02 -16.08
CA CYS A 124 14.92 -13.83 -16.80
C CYS A 124 14.54 -12.54 -16.07
N VAL A 125 15.29 -11.49 -16.36
CA VAL A 125 14.99 -10.14 -15.88
C VAL A 125 13.90 -9.56 -16.77
N ASN A 126 12.76 -9.21 -16.16
CA ASN A 126 11.59 -8.70 -16.88
C ASN A 126 10.97 -7.45 -16.25
N GLY A 127 11.69 -6.76 -15.38
CA GLY A 127 11.27 -5.50 -14.77
C GLY A 127 12.46 -4.71 -14.24
N SER A 128 12.37 -3.40 -14.27
CA SER A 128 13.48 -2.50 -13.87
C SER A 128 13.47 -2.19 -12.36
N HIS A 129 12.32 -2.30 -11.71
CA HIS A 129 12.11 -1.83 -10.34
C HIS A 129 13.04 -2.53 -9.31
N GLY A 130 13.15 -3.86 -9.33
CA GLY A 130 13.98 -4.61 -8.39
C GLY A 130 15.48 -4.30 -8.53
N THR A 131 15.98 -4.14 -9.77
CA THR A 131 17.38 -3.74 -10.03
C THR A 131 17.64 -2.34 -9.50
N HIS A 132 16.73 -1.41 -9.72
CA HIS A 132 16.82 -0.04 -9.22
C HIS A 132 16.83 0.01 -7.68
N VAL A 133 15.95 -0.74 -7.04
CA VAL A 133 15.90 -0.91 -5.57
C VAL A 133 17.22 -1.46 -5.02
N ALA A 134 17.75 -2.52 -5.63
CA ALA A 134 19.05 -3.08 -5.23
C ALA A 134 20.21 -2.07 -5.42
N GLY A 135 20.16 -1.28 -6.49
CA GLY A 135 21.14 -0.24 -6.77
C GLY A 135 21.16 0.86 -5.70
N ILE A 136 20.00 1.32 -5.23
CA ILE A 136 19.93 2.31 -4.14
C ILE A 136 20.56 1.75 -2.86
N ALA A 137 20.27 0.50 -2.53
CA ALA A 137 20.77 -0.10 -1.31
C ALA A 137 22.28 -0.37 -1.35
N ALA A 138 22.79 -0.94 -2.46
CA ALA A 138 24.11 -1.58 -2.44
C ALA A 138 24.90 -1.50 -3.77
N ALA A 139 24.61 -0.57 -4.68
CA ALA A 139 25.43 -0.41 -5.88
C ALA A 139 26.88 -0.10 -5.50
N TYR A 140 27.82 -0.72 -6.20
CA TYR A 140 29.25 -0.54 -6.00
C TYR A 140 29.93 -0.07 -7.28
N HIS A 141 30.50 1.12 -7.23
CA HIS A 141 31.22 1.77 -8.33
C HIS A 141 32.64 2.18 -7.86
N PRO A 142 33.65 1.30 -7.99
CA PRO A 142 34.96 1.58 -7.46
C PRO A 142 35.59 2.81 -8.10
N ASP A 143 35.35 3.07 -9.38
CA ASP A 143 35.91 4.19 -10.14
C ASP A 143 35.11 5.51 -9.96
N CYS A 144 33.96 5.48 -9.30
CA CYS A 144 33.06 6.63 -9.13
C CYS A 144 32.21 6.47 -7.83
N PRO A 145 32.86 6.57 -6.65
CA PRO A 145 32.20 6.29 -5.36
C PRO A 145 30.95 7.14 -5.08
N GLU A 146 30.83 8.31 -5.68
CA GLU A 146 29.63 9.15 -5.58
C GLU A 146 28.38 8.53 -6.21
N LYS A 147 28.54 7.48 -7.02
CA LYS A 147 27.45 6.67 -7.58
C LYS A 147 27.11 5.43 -6.76
N ASN A 148 27.83 5.20 -5.69
CA ASN A 148 27.58 4.06 -4.82
C ASN A 148 26.17 4.12 -4.20
N GLY A 149 25.60 2.95 -3.97
CA GLY A 149 24.45 2.80 -3.08
C GLY A 149 24.81 3.12 -1.63
N THR A 150 23.81 3.13 -0.76
CA THR A 150 23.99 3.50 0.65
C THR A 150 24.91 2.55 1.41
N ALA A 151 24.95 1.26 1.03
CA ALA A 151 25.84 0.23 1.60
C ALA A 151 26.58 -0.55 0.52
N PRO A 152 27.60 0.05 -0.14
CA PRO A 152 28.25 -0.56 -1.31
C PRO A 152 29.05 -1.84 -0.99
N GLY A 153 29.37 -2.09 0.28
CA GLY A 153 30.02 -3.32 0.74
C GLY A 153 29.05 -4.47 1.08
N ALA A 154 27.76 -4.24 1.00
CA ALA A 154 26.77 -5.26 1.35
C ALA A 154 26.65 -6.33 0.26
N GLN A 155 26.46 -7.59 0.69
CA GLN A 155 26.08 -8.69 -0.21
C GLN A 155 24.56 -8.66 -0.45
N VAL A 156 24.16 -8.82 -1.71
CA VAL A 156 22.74 -8.79 -2.10
C VAL A 156 22.25 -10.20 -2.42
N VAL A 157 21.19 -10.62 -1.72
CA VAL A 157 20.40 -11.81 -2.05
C VAL A 157 19.13 -11.34 -2.78
N SER A 158 19.05 -11.60 -4.07
CA SER A 158 17.89 -11.23 -4.89
C SER A 158 16.87 -12.36 -4.93
N ILE A 159 15.64 -12.06 -4.52
CA ILE A 159 14.54 -13.01 -4.50
C ILE A 159 13.39 -12.44 -5.33
N LYS A 160 13.06 -13.11 -6.43
CA LYS A 160 11.95 -12.71 -7.30
C LYS A 160 10.62 -13.19 -6.68
N ILE A 161 9.74 -12.26 -6.37
CA ILE A 161 8.41 -12.53 -5.78
C ILE A 161 7.26 -12.21 -6.73
N GLY A 162 7.43 -11.24 -7.62
CA GLY A 162 6.39 -10.83 -8.58
C GLY A 162 6.39 -11.66 -9.85
N ASP A 163 5.21 -12.03 -10.34
CA ASP A 163 5.02 -12.71 -11.61
C ASP A 163 4.47 -11.75 -12.66
N SER A 164 5.31 -11.39 -13.63
CA SER A 164 4.96 -10.45 -14.70
C SER A 164 3.89 -10.96 -15.67
N ARG A 165 3.57 -12.26 -15.64
CA ARG A 165 2.47 -12.83 -16.44
C ARG A 165 1.10 -12.44 -15.88
N VAL A 166 1.06 -12.02 -14.63
CA VAL A 166 -0.13 -11.59 -13.89
C VAL A 166 0.08 -10.20 -13.28
N ASP A 167 0.56 -9.27 -14.08
CA ASP A 167 0.76 -7.86 -13.73
C ASP A 167 1.67 -7.64 -12.51
N THR A 168 2.74 -8.44 -12.42
CA THR A 168 3.71 -8.42 -11.31
C THR A 168 3.14 -8.75 -9.93
N LEU A 169 1.99 -9.39 -9.86
CA LEU A 169 1.32 -9.77 -8.62
C LEU A 169 2.23 -10.66 -7.76
N GLU A 170 2.41 -10.28 -6.52
CA GLU A 170 2.99 -11.10 -5.48
C GLU A 170 1.90 -11.87 -4.73
N THR A 171 2.24 -13.07 -4.28
CA THR A 171 1.31 -13.90 -3.51
C THR A 171 1.81 -14.12 -2.09
N CYS A 172 0.90 -14.19 -1.13
CA CYS A 172 1.24 -14.47 0.26
C CYS A 172 2.16 -15.71 0.42
N PRO A 173 1.88 -16.88 -0.20
CA PRO A 173 2.81 -18.02 -0.16
C PRO A 173 4.18 -17.72 -0.79
N GLY A 174 4.22 -16.88 -1.82
CA GLY A 174 5.48 -16.44 -2.45
C GLY A 174 6.34 -15.63 -1.49
N VAL A 175 5.75 -14.65 -0.82
CA VAL A 175 6.45 -13.79 0.14
C VAL A 175 6.87 -14.57 1.40
N VAL A 176 6.05 -15.50 1.89
CA VAL A 176 6.43 -16.40 3.00
C VAL A 176 7.64 -17.27 2.63
N ARG A 177 7.66 -17.85 1.42
CA ARG A 177 8.85 -18.58 0.94
C ARG A 177 10.07 -17.67 0.83
N ALA A 178 9.88 -16.41 0.41
CA ALA A 178 10.97 -15.44 0.34
C ALA A 178 11.57 -15.14 1.73
N LEU A 179 10.76 -14.94 2.77
CA LEU A 179 11.23 -14.77 4.14
C LEU A 179 12.06 -15.98 4.60
N ARG A 180 11.59 -17.20 4.33
CA ARG A 180 12.34 -18.42 4.67
C ARG A 180 13.67 -18.54 3.92
N ALA A 181 13.69 -18.15 2.65
CA ALA A 181 14.93 -18.08 1.87
C ALA A 181 15.90 -17.04 2.45
N CYS A 182 15.41 -15.89 2.92
CA CYS A 182 16.25 -14.91 3.63
C CYS A 182 16.88 -15.52 4.88
N ILE A 183 16.09 -16.23 5.70
CA ILE A 183 16.59 -16.91 6.91
C ILE A 183 17.67 -17.95 6.57
N GLN A 184 17.42 -18.80 5.55
CA GLN A 184 18.37 -19.83 5.10
C GLN A 184 19.69 -19.24 4.59
N ASN A 185 19.68 -18.01 4.07
CA ASN A 185 20.86 -17.31 3.57
C ASN A 185 21.44 -16.31 4.58
N ASN A 186 21.02 -16.35 5.85
CA ASN A 186 21.50 -15.47 6.93
C ASN A 186 21.41 -13.97 6.58
N VAL A 187 20.32 -13.56 5.92
CA VAL A 187 20.07 -12.17 5.56
C VAL A 187 19.83 -11.35 6.84
N SER A 188 20.61 -10.27 7.01
CA SER A 188 20.49 -9.38 8.17
C SER A 188 19.40 -8.33 8.00
N VAL A 189 19.19 -7.83 6.77
CA VAL A 189 18.17 -6.82 6.46
C VAL A 189 17.49 -7.22 5.16
N ALA A 190 16.17 -7.36 5.20
CA ALA A 190 15.36 -7.63 4.01
C ALA A 190 14.59 -6.39 3.59
N ASN A 191 14.59 -6.07 2.29
CA ASN A 191 13.80 -4.97 1.72
C ASN A 191 12.66 -5.50 0.88
N LEU A 192 11.46 -4.96 1.10
CA LEU A 192 10.30 -5.19 0.26
C LEU A 192 9.69 -3.85 -0.17
N SER A 193 9.95 -3.44 -1.41
CA SER A 193 9.37 -2.23 -2.02
C SER A 193 8.11 -2.55 -2.81
N TYR A 194 7.21 -3.28 -2.19
CA TYR A 194 5.89 -3.67 -2.69
C TYR A 194 4.84 -3.36 -1.65
N GLY A 195 3.59 -3.29 -2.06
CA GLY A 195 2.49 -3.13 -1.12
C GLY A 195 1.13 -3.09 -1.80
N GLU A 196 0.13 -3.44 -1.01
CA GLU A 196 -1.28 -3.44 -1.38
C GLU A 196 -2.12 -2.73 -0.30
N PRO A 197 -3.38 -2.34 -0.60
CA PRO A 197 -4.25 -1.76 0.41
C PRO A 197 -4.44 -2.70 1.61
N ALA A 198 -4.24 -2.18 2.83
CA ALA A 198 -4.36 -2.99 4.04
C ALA A 198 -5.82 -3.12 4.48
N GLY A 199 -6.36 -4.35 4.42
CA GLY A 199 -7.71 -4.67 4.89
C GLY A 199 -7.76 -5.36 6.26
N TYR A 200 -6.69 -6.07 6.63
CA TYR A 200 -6.60 -6.83 7.87
C TYR A 200 -5.28 -6.55 8.57
N PHE A 201 -5.30 -6.47 9.91
CA PHE A 201 -4.13 -6.17 10.72
C PHE A 201 -3.76 -7.37 11.58
N GLN A 202 -2.46 -7.60 11.71
CA GLN A 202 -1.88 -8.59 12.61
C GLN A 202 -2.50 -9.99 12.49
N LYS A 203 -2.85 -10.41 11.27
CA LYS A 203 -3.44 -11.73 10.98
C LYS A 203 -2.92 -12.29 9.67
N GLY A 204 -2.88 -13.63 9.60
CA GLY A 204 -2.53 -14.38 8.39
C GLY A 204 -1.11 -14.90 8.38
N ALA A 205 -0.86 -15.88 7.51
CA ALA A 205 0.39 -16.65 7.46
C ALA A 205 1.64 -15.77 7.26
N PHE A 206 1.54 -14.70 6.48
CA PHE A 206 2.66 -13.78 6.29
C PHE A 206 2.99 -13.02 7.58
N PHE A 207 1.97 -12.53 8.30
CA PHE A 207 2.19 -11.83 9.58
C PHE A 207 2.83 -12.75 10.62
N ASP A 208 2.35 -13.99 10.72
CA ASP A 208 2.89 -14.97 11.66
C ASP A 208 4.36 -15.31 11.36
N GLU A 209 4.68 -15.48 10.06
CA GLU A 209 6.06 -15.73 9.63
C GLU A 209 6.96 -14.50 9.86
N LEU A 210 6.46 -13.29 9.61
CA LEU A 210 7.18 -12.05 9.85
C LEU A 210 7.47 -11.85 11.34
N LYS A 211 6.48 -12.08 12.20
CA LYS A 211 6.64 -12.06 13.66
C LYS A 211 7.68 -13.09 14.12
N ASN A 212 7.56 -14.32 13.64
CA ASN A 212 8.50 -15.39 13.96
C ASN A 212 9.92 -15.03 13.52
N THR A 213 10.08 -14.48 12.32
CA THR A 213 11.36 -14.01 11.81
C THR A 213 11.99 -12.94 12.68
N PHE A 214 11.18 -11.94 13.09
CA PHE A 214 11.64 -10.82 13.90
C PHE A 214 12.07 -11.23 15.31
N LEU A 215 11.37 -12.18 15.93
CA LEU A 215 11.63 -12.60 17.30
C LEU A 215 12.70 -13.70 17.42
N LYS A 216 12.91 -14.51 16.37
CA LYS A 216 13.82 -15.67 16.44
C LYS A 216 15.07 -15.53 15.58
N HIS A 217 15.05 -14.64 14.60
CA HIS A 217 16.17 -14.48 13.68
C HIS A 217 16.68 -13.05 13.71
N LYS A 218 17.97 -12.86 13.41
CA LYS A 218 18.60 -11.54 13.34
C LYS A 218 18.34 -10.90 11.98
N MET A 219 17.07 -10.65 11.66
CA MET A 219 16.68 -10.04 10.39
C MET A 219 15.63 -8.95 10.59
N LEU A 220 15.98 -7.70 10.24
CA LEU A 220 15.04 -6.60 10.17
C LEU A 220 14.38 -6.56 8.77
N PHE A 221 13.05 -6.58 8.72
CA PHE A 221 12.29 -6.42 7.50
C PHE A 221 11.90 -4.95 7.30
N ILE A 222 12.35 -4.34 6.20
CA ILE A 222 12.10 -2.94 5.86
C ILE A 222 11.20 -2.89 4.62
N THR A 223 10.17 -2.04 4.65
CA THR A 223 9.18 -1.98 3.58
C THR A 223 8.74 -0.55 3.29
N SER A 224 8.32 -0.31 2.05
CA SER A 224 7.75 0.96 1.62
C SER A 224 6.37 1.20 2.26
N ALA A 225 6.10 2.44 2.70
CA ALA A 225 4.83 2.81 3.31
C ALA A 225 3.65 2.81 2.32
N GLY A 226 3.94 2.95 1.01
CA GLY A 226 2.96 3.11 -0.05
C GLY A 226 2.93 4.51 -0.64
N ASN A 227 2.27 4.65 -1.79
CA ASN A 227 2.22 5.88 -2.59
C ASN A 227 0.79 6.42 -2.74
N SER A 228 -0.07 6.12 -1.77
CA SER A 228 -1.50 6.46 -1.79
C SER A 228 -1.86 7.67 -0.91
N GLY A 229 -0.86 8.52 -0.54
CA GLY A 229 -1.11 9.80 0.12
C GLY A 229 -1.78 10.81 -0.83
N PRO A 230 -2.19 11.98 -0.37
CA PRO A 230 -1.89 12.61 0.90
C PRO A 230 -2.91 12.33 2.04
N ALA A 231 -4.01 11.64 1.83
CA ALA A 231 -4.96 11.38 2.91
C ALA A 231 -4.35 10.54 4.05
N LEU A 232 -4.94 10.65 5.22
CA LEU A 232 -4.59 9.80 6.36
C LEU A 232 -5.02 8.35 6.10
N THR A 233 -4.39 7.41 6.83
CA THR A 233 -4.76 5.99 6.81
C THR A 233 -4.52 5.31 5.45
N THR A 234 -3.53 5.80 4.71
CA THR A 234 -3.17 5.30 3.37
C THR A 234 -1.95 4.38 3.35
N VAL A 235 -1.38 4.05 4.51
CA VAL A 235 -0.28 3.08 4.60
C VAL A 235 -0.78 1.69 4.23
N GLY A 236 -0.17 1.08 3.21
CA GLY A 236 -0.53 -0.24 2.71
C GLY A 236 0.13 -1.40 3.46
N ALA A 237 -0.31 -2.63 3.21
CA ALA A 237 0.40 -3.83 3.66
C ALA A 237 1.65 -4.06 2.78
N PRO A 238 2.77 -4.60 3.30
CA PRO A 238 2.92 -5.09 4.68
C PRO A 238 3.28 -4.00 5.71
N ALA A 239 3.54 -2.76 5.32
CA ALA A 239 3.91 -1.68 6.22
C ALA A 239 2.86 -1.45 7.33
N ALA A 240 1.58 -1.48 6.97
CA ALA A 240 0.48 -1.35 7.92
C ALA A 240 0.36 -2.52 8.90
N LEU A 241 0.99 -3.67 8.63
CA LEU A 241 1.06 -4.80 9.58
C LEU A 241 1.97 -4.51 10.78
N GLY A 242 2.88 -3.55 10.68
CA GLY A 242 3.42 -2.69 11.71
C GLY A 242 4.59 -3.19 12.51
N GLU A 243 4.40 -3.79 13.67
CA GLU A 243 5.40 -3.83 14.74
C GLU A 243 6.68 -4.60 14.38
N TYR A 244 6.56 -5.66 13.58
CA TYR A 244 7.67 -6.55 13.20
C TYR A 244 8.34 -6.20 11.88
N ALA A 245 7.97 -5.08 11.29
CA ALA A 245 8.60 -4.49 10.11
C ALA A 245 8.92 -3.01 10.37
N MET A 246 9.76 -2.42 9.54
CA MET A 246 10.00 -0.98 9.51
C MET A 246 9.37 -0.37 8.26
N SER A 247 8.44 0.53 8.45
CA SER A 247 7.75 1.26 7.38
C SER A 247 8.46 2.56 7.05
N VAL A 248 8.72 2.80 5.75
CA VAL A 248 9.50 3.94 5.29
C VAL A 248 8.71 4.85 4.36
N GLY A 249 8.55 6.13 4.76
CA GLY A 249 7.98 7.21 3.96
C GLY A 249 9.00 7.88 3.04
N ALA A 250 8.52 8.56 2.00
CA ALA A 250 9.36 9.19 0.98
C ALA A 250 9.62 10.67 1.27
N TYR A 251 10.86 10.97 1.64
CA TYR A 251 11.36 12.34 1.85
C TYR A 251 11.91 12.92 0.55
N ALA A 252 11.65 14.20 0.34
CA ALA A 252 12.14 14.99 -0.78
C ALA A 252 13.18 16.01 -0.31
N ALA A 253 14.44 15.76 -0.65
CA ALA A 253 15.54 16.66 -0.27
C ALA A 253 15.54 17.91 -1.17
N PRO A 254 15.63 19.14 -0.63
CA PRO A 254 15.56 20.39 -1.40
C PRO A 254 16.53 20.43 -2.59
N LYS A 255 17.78 20.09 -2.33
CA LYS A 255 18.86 20.16 -3.34
C LYS A 255 18.79 19.06 -4.42
N SER A 256 17.91 18.09 -4.29
CA SER A 256 17.78 17.00 -5.27
C SER A 256 16.87 17.34 -6.44
N HIS A 257 16.00 18.33 -6.30
CA HIS A 257 14.96 18.62 -7.28
C HIS A 257 15.49 19.25 -8.57
N GLU A 258 16.46 20.13 -8.46
CA GLU A 258 17.09 20.74 -9.63
C GLU A 258 17.75 19.69 -10.54
N PRO A 259 18.72 18.86 -10.05
CA PRO A 259 19.39 17.93 -10.92
C PRO A 259 18.50 16.75 -11.37
N LEU A 260 17.50 16.36 -10.59
CA LEU A 260 16.66 15.20 -10.90
C LEU A 260 15.46 15.53 -11.78
N TYR A 261 14.89 16.73 -11.62
CA TYR A 261 13.64 17.13 -12.27
C TYR A 261 13.75 18.43 -13.07
N SER A 262 14.94 18.99 -13.17
CA SER A 262 15.19 20.26 -13.86
C SER A 262 14.32 21.42 -13.34
N LEU A 263 14.04 21.43 -12.04
CA LEU A 263 13.33 22.53 -11.40
C LEU A 263 14.30 23.66 -11.11
N ASN A 264 13.93 24.87 -11.50
CA ASN A 264 14.72 26.09 -11.28
C ASN A 264 14.39 26.80 -9.94
N THR A 265 13.62 26.16 -9.10
CA THR A 265 13.19 26.69 -7.79
C THR A 265 13.55 25.69 -6.71
N GLU A 266 14.20 26.15 -5.67
CA GLU A 266 14.46 25.34 -4.47
C GLU A 266 13.15 25.14 -3.70
N LEU A 267 12.83 23.88 -3.41
CA LEU A 267 11.68 23.50 -2.61
C LEU A 267 12.10 23.36 -1.14
N PRO A 268 11.18 23.56 -0.18
CA PRO A 268 11.46 23.28 1.22
C PRO A 268 11.68 21.77 1.45
N GLU A 269 12.19 21.41 2.62
CA GLU A 269 12.15 20.01 3.07
C GLU A 269 10.70 19.55 3.21
N ILE A 270 10.30 18.55 2.44
CA ILE A 270 8.95 17.97 2.47
C ILE A 270 9.01 16.44 2.35
N ASN A 271 7.93 15.78 2.73
CA ASN A 271 7.65 14.45 2.18
C ASN A 271 6.83 14.60 0.91
N TYR A 272 7.09 13.74 -0.07
CA TYR A 272 6.29 13.75 -1.29
C TYR A 272 4.80 13.66 -0.98
N THR A 273 3.99 14.42 -1.72
CA THR A 273 2.53 14.50 -1.48
C THR A 273 1.84 13.15 -1.58
N TRP A 274 2.28 12.31 -2.49
CA TRP A 274 1.80 10.95 -2.69
C TRP A 274 2.33 9.92 -1.67
N SER A 275 3.34 10.23 -0.85
CA SER A 275 3.80 9.30 0.20
C SER A 275 2.64 8.99 1.16
N SER A 276 2.39 7.71 1.42
CA SER A 276 1.30 7.29 2.33
C SER A 276 1.47 7.81 3.76
N ARG A 277 0.36 8.03 4.44
CA ARG A 277 0.30 8.57 5.81
C ARG A 277 -0.40 7.60 6.74
N GLY A 278 0.14 7.53 7.96
CA GLY A 278 -0.58 6.98 9.09
C GLY A 278 -1.76 7.88 9.54
N PRO A 279 -2.42 7.53 10.64
CA PRO A 279 -2.31 6.26 11.35
C PRO A 279 -2.86 5.10 10.52
N THR A 280 -2.55 3.88 10.89
CA THR A 280 -3.25 2.71 10.32
C THR A 280 -4.70 2.65 10.81
N LEU A 281 -5.55 1.88 10.16
CA LEU A 281 -6.98 1.77 10.53
C LEU A 281 -7.19 1.34 12.00
N ASP A 282 -6.26 0.56 12.54
CA ASP A 282 -6.23 0.09 13.93
C ASP A 282 -5.42 1.03 14.87
N GLY A 283 -5.17 2.25 14.45
CA GLY A 283 -4.55 3.28 15.27
C GLY A 283 -3.04 3.20 15.43
N GLY A 284 -2.38 2.24 14.80
CA GLY A 284 -0.92 2.16 14.79
C GLY A 284 -0.28 3.37 14.08
N ARG A 285 1.02 3.58 14.29
CA ARG A 285 1.75 4.74 13.76
C ARG A 285 1.70 4.84 12.22
N GLY A 286 1.78 3.69 11.53
CA GLY A 286 1.79 3.60 10.08
C GLY A 286 3.19 3.79 9.48
N VAL A 287 3.77 4.97 9.55
CA VAL A 287 5.13 5.26 9.08
C VAL A 287 6.08 5.30 10.27
N ASP A 288 7.18 4.54 10.22
CA ASP A 288 8.20 4.51 11.29
C ASP A 288 9.26 5.60 11.10
N VAL A 289 9.80 5.72 9.89
CA VAL A 289 10.82 6.71 9.50
C VAL A 289 10.60 7.18 8.07
N CYS A 290 11.30 8.22 7.64
CA CYS A 290 11.41 8.56 6.23
C CYS A 290 12.86 8.54 5.75
N ALA A 291 13.03 8.36 4.44
CA ALA A 291 14.30 8.36 3.74
C ALA A 291 14.14 8.99 2.35
N PRO A 292 15.21 9.38 1.64
CA PRO A 292 15.11 9.94 0.30
C PRO A 292 14.31 9.05 -0.66
N GLY A 293 13.22 9.59 -1.20
CA GLY A 293 12.25 8.87 -2.03
C GLY A 293 12.49 8.96 -3.53
N VAL A 294 13.69 9.32 -3.96
CA VAL A 294 14.07 9.46 -5.37
C VAL A 294 15.53 9.06 -5.57
N ALA A 295 15.81 8.42 -6.69
CA ALA A 295 17.19 8.12 -7.08
C ALA A 295 17.34 7.94 -8.60
N ILE A 296 18.55 8.15 -9.08
CA ILE A 296 19.04 7.68 -10.38
C ILE A 296 20.02 6.57 -10.11
N THR A 297 19.71 5.37 -10.56
CA THR A 297 20.61 4.21 -10.44
C THR A 297 20.39 3.22 -11.57
N ALA A 298 21.14 2.12 -11.56
CA ALA A 298 21.13 1.12 -12.60
C ALA A 298 19.73 0.50 -12.82
N VAL A 299 19.43 0.24 -14.07
CA VAL A 299 18.30 -0.57 -14.52
C VAL A 299 18.82 -1.73 -15.37
N PRO A 300 18.02 -2.80 -15.58
CA PRO A 300 18.48 -3.93 -16.39
C PRO A 300 18.88 -3.50 -17.80
N THR A 301 19.92 -4.12 -18.32
CA THR A 301 20.44 -3.84 -19.67
C THR A 301 19.39 -4.05 -20.77
N ALA A 302 18.43 -4.96 -20.55
CA ALA A 302 17.30 -5.18 -21.45
C ALA A 302 16.38 -3.96 -21.64
N THR A 303 16.45 -2.95 -20.77
CA THR A 303 15.76 -1.66 -20.96
C THR A 303 16.45 -0.77 -21.98
N LEU A 304 17.63 -1.16 -22.47
CA LEU A 304 18.55 -0.38 -23.32
C LEU A 304 18.99 0.96 -22.71
N ASN A 305 18.76 1.13 -21.43
CA ASN A 305 19.22 2.25 -20.61
C ASN A 305 20.24 1.75 -19.59
N ARG A 306 21.18 2.62 -19.21
CA ARG A 306 22.14 2.30 -18.14
C ARG A 306 21.60 2.62 -16.76
N ASN A 307 20.87 3.71 -16.67
CA ASN A 307 20.32 4.24 -15.43
C ASN A 307 18.89 4.70 -15.67
N GLY A 308 18.07 4.68 -14.61
CA GLY A 308 16.72 5.20 -14.60
C GLY A 308 16.49 6.12 -13.41
N LEU A 309 15.71 7.17 -13.61
CA LEU A 309 15.14 7.99 -12.54
C LEU A 309 13.84 7.37 -12.08
N MET A 310 13.73 7.04 -10.80
CA MET A 310 12.47 6.61 -10.18
C MET A 310 12.23 7.35 -8.88
N ASN A 311 10.97 7.58 -8.56
CA ASN A 311 10.53 8.10 -7.28
C ASN A 311 9.43 7.21 -6.68
N GLY A 312 9.36 7.16 -5.36
CA GLY A 312 8.42 6.34 -4.62
C GLY A 312 8.93 6.05 -3.21
N THR A 313 8.03 5.61 -2.36
CA THR A 313 8.43 4.98 -1.08
C THR A 313 9.25 3.71 -1.34
N SER A 314 9.10 3.13 -2.54
CA SER A 314 9.95 2.05 -3.06
C SER A 314 11.43 2.42 -3.19
N MET A 315 11.79 3.70 -3.30
CA MET A 315 13.17 4.21 -3.33
C MET A 315 13.65 4.63 -1.94
N ALA A 316 12.73 5.05 -1.08
CA ALA A 316 13.01 5.36 0.31
C ALA A 316 13.34 4.11 1.15
N ALA A 317 12.60 3.03 0.96
CA ALA A 317 12.81 1.77 1.69
C ALA A 317 14.22 1.19 1.46
N PRO A 318 14.74 1.03 0.22
CA PRO A 318 16.10 0.52 0.01
C PRO A 318 17.19 1.48 0.50
N ASN A 319 16.95 2.79 0.51
CA ASN A 319 17.88 3.74 1.15
C ASN A 319 17.97 3.46 2.65
N ALA A 320 16.84 3.34 3.35
CA ALA A 320 16.80 2.96 4.75
C ALA A 320 17.40 1.56 5.01
N THR A 321 17.25 0.63 4.06
CA THR A 321 17.85 -0.72 4.11
C THR A 321 19.38 -0.63 4.06
N GLY A 322 19.91 0.17 3.15
CA GLY A 322 21.34 0.44 3.10
C GLY A 322 21.85 1.14 4.37
N CYS A 323 21.10 2.11 4.91
CA CYS A 323 21.41 2.71 6.21
C CYS A 323 21.49 1.66 7.33
N ALA A 324 20.52 0.75 7.40
CA ALA A 324 20.50 -0.33 8.38
C ALA A 324 21.72 -1.26 8.23
N ALA A 325 22.08 -1.63 7.00
CA ALA A 325 23.26 -2.44 6.71
C ALA A 325 24.56 -1.71 7.12
N THR A 326 24.67 -0.41 6.85
CA THR A 326 25.82 0.43 7.25
C THR A 326 25.93 0.54 8.77
N ILE A 327 24.80 0.73 9.49
CA ILE A 327 24.78 0.72 10.96
C ILE A 327 25.29 -0.61 11.50
N LEU A 328 24.79 -1.73 10.97
CA LEU A 328 25.26 -3.07 11.41
C LEU A 328 26.75 -3.30 11.12
N SER A 329 27.29 -2.77 10.01
CA SER A 329 28.69 -2.91 9.67
C SER A 329 29.64 -2.16 10.64
N ALA A 330 29.13 -1.17 11.35
CA ALA A 330 29.88 -0.41 12.35
C ALA A 330 29.95 -1.12 13.71
N LEU A 331 29.18 -2.19 13.91
CA LEU A 331 29.17 -2.92 15.19
C LEU A 331 30.41 -3.83 15.30
N PRO A 332 30.89 -4.06 16.53
CA PRO A 332 31.96 -5.02 16.78
C PRO A 332 31.60 -6.42 16.25
N THR A 333 32.60 -7.12 15.74
CA THR A 333 32.42 -8.49 15.25
C THR A 333 31.83 -9.39 16.35
N GLY A 334 30.75 -10.08 16.04
CA GLY A 334 30.07 -10.96 16.99
C GLY A 334 29.09 -10.25 17.95
N TYR A 335 28.84 -8.95 17.78
CA TYR A 335 27.85 -8.24 18.59
C TYR A 335 26.47 -8.90 18.50
N ASN A 336 25.83 -9.12 19.65
CA ASN A 336 24.54 -9.79 19.72
C ASN A 336 23.38 -8.77 19.64
N TRP A 337 23.13 -8.26 18.44
CA TRP A 337 22.02 -7.34 18.17
C TRP A 337 20.68 -8.05 17.93
N THR A 338 19.58 -7.34 18.06
CA THR A 338 18.22 -7.80 17.72
C THR A 338 17.56 -6.88 16.68
N PRO A 339 16.60 -7.39 15.88
CA PRO A 339 15.83 -6.55 14.96
C PRO A 339 15.08 -5.41 15.67
N ALA A 340 14.59 -5.65 16.89
CA ALA A 340 13.95 -4.66 17.74
C ALA A 340 14.90 -3.52 18.11
N GLN A 341 16.14 -3.86 18.47
CA GLN A 341 17.19 -2.88 18.79
C GLN A 341 17.52 -2.02 17.56
N LEU A 342 17.78 -2.65 16.40
CA LEU A 342 18.09 -1.94 15.18
C LEU A 342 16.95 -1.00 14.74
N LYS A 343 15.71 -1.49 14.74
CA LYS A 343 14.53 -0.67 14.44
C LYS A 343 14.43 0.54 15.39
N ARG A 344 14.57 0.32 16.70
CA ARG A 344 14.49 1.37 17.73
C ARG A 344 15.60 2.39 17.59
N VAL A 345 16.82 1.95 17.33
CA VAL A 345 17.97 2.84 17.10
C VAL A 345 17.70 3.77 15.91
N MET A 346 17.27 3.22 14.78
CA MET A 346 16.96 4.01 13.58
C MET A 346 15.83 5.02 13.85
N MET A 347 14.83 4.66 14.65
CA MET A 347 13.74 5.57 15.02
C MET A 347 14.18 6.63 16.02
N ASN A 348 14.92 6.26 17.06
CA ASN A 348 15.28 7.19 18.14
C ASN A 348 16.37 8.21 17.71
N SER A 349 17.19 7.85 16.73
CA SER A 349 18.21 8.74 16.17
C SER A 349 17.72 9.59 14.98
N ALA A 350 16.51 9.32 14.47
CA ALA A 350 15.99 10.01 13.31
C ALA A 350 15.83 11.52 13.53
N ARG A 351 16.23 12.33 12.55
CA ARG A 351 16.08 13.78 12.57
C ARG A 351 14.66 14.19 12.18
N LYS A 352 13.96 14.87 13.05
CA LYS A 352 12.66 15.43 12.71
C LYS A 352 12.77 16.49 11.61
N VAL A 353 11.93 16.38 10.60
CA VAL A 353 11.82 17.36 9.51
C VAL A 353 10.76 18.37 9.92
N VAL A 354 11.18 19.63 10.04
CA VAL A 354 10.30 20.73 10.46
C VAL A 354 9.27 21.03 9.37
N GLY A 355 8.01 21.20 9.77
CA GLY A 355 6.91 21.50 8.83
C GLY A 355 6.31 20.27 8.15
N VAL A 356 6.91 19.08 8.32
CA VAL A 356 6.36 17.83 7.79
C VAL A 356 5.47 17.14 8.83
N GLU A 357 4.33 16.65 8.37
CA GLU A 357 3.33 15.96 9.21
C GLU A 357 3.92 14.72 9.90
N PRO A 358 3.65 14.50 11.19
CA PRO A 358 4.11 13.30 11.91
C PRO A 358 3.68 11.99 11.26
N GLU A 359 2.48 11.96 10.67
CA GLU A 359 1.89 10.80 10.02
C GLU A 359 2.63 10.39 8.73
N SER A 360 3.36 11.32 8.12
CA SER A 360 4.15 11.05 6.91
C SER A 360 5.62 10.78 7.18
N GLN A 361 6.20 11.41 8.22
CA GLN A 361 7.63 11.26 8.53
C GLN A 361 7.94 10.23 9.62
N GLY A 362 6.94 9.83 10.42
CA GLY A 362 7.15 8.96 11.57
C GLY A 362 8.07 9.59 12.61
N ALA A 363 9.18 8.92 12.95
CA ALA A 363 10.21 9.46 13.83
C ALA A 363 11.05 10.55 13.16
N GLY A 364 11.14 10.56 11.84
CA GLY A 364 11.89 11.53 11.05
C GLY A 364 12.79 10.89 10.00
N LEU A 365 13.72 11.67 9.46
CA LEU A 365 14.71 11.24 8.46
C LEU A 365 15.81 10.41 9.11
N VAL A 366 16.08 9.22 8.60
CA VAL A 366 17.12 8.30 9.10
C VAL A 366 18.48 8.97 9.16
N GLN A 367 19.23 8.75 10.27
CA GLN A 367 20.56 9.27 10.52
C GLN A 367 21.52 8.15 10.93
N VAL A 368 22.44 7.76 10.05
CA VAL A 368 23.34 6.62 10.30
C VAL A 368 24.30 6.86 11.47
N GLN A 369 25.00 7.99 11.48
CA GLN A 369 25.99 8.28 12.51
C GLN A 369 25.33 8.32 13.91
N SER A 370 24.25 9.08 14.04
CA SER A 370 23.54 9.18 15.30
C SER A 370 22.97 7.82 15.77
N ALA A 371 22.61 6.94 14.82
CA ALA A 371 22.16 5.58 15.13
C ALA A 371 23.30 4.73 15.69
N VAL A 372 24.49 4.79 15.09
CA VAL A 372 25.70 4.08 15.58
C VAL A 372 26.05 4.56 16.99
N ASP A 373 26.04 5.87 17.23
CA ASP A 373 26.41 6.48 18.51
C ASP A 373 25.54 6.01 19.70
N ILE A 374 24.28 5.65 19.44
CA ILE A 374 23.35 5.20 20.51
C ILE A 374 23.13 3.67 20.53
N PHE A 375 23.69 2.92 19.58
CA PHE A 375 23.32 1.52 19.35
C PHE A 375 23.52 0.65 20.61
N GLU A 376 24.71 0.63 21.17
CA GLU A 376 25.04 -0.23 22.31
C GLU A 376 24.24 0.08 23.58
N LYS A 377 23.75 1.32 23.70
CA LYS A 377 22.97 1.77 24.85
C LYS A 377 21.47 1.53 24.67
N THR A 378 21.04 1.14 23.46
CA THR A 378 19.62 0.98 23.14
C THR A 378 19.14 -0.42 23.54
N ASP A 379 17.99 -0.47 24.19
CA ASP A 379 17.31 -1.69 24.61
C ASP A 379 17.04 -2.63 23.41
N ASN A 380 17.25 -3.91 23.60
CA ASN A 380 17.11 -4.95 22.58
C ASN A 380 15.77 -5.71 22.64
N THR A 381 14.90 -5.39 23.61
CA THR A 381 13.59 -6.02 23.77
C THR A 381 12.55 -5.39 22.86
N HIS A 382 11.69 -6.18 22.25
CA HIS A 382 10.51 -5.67 21.57
C HIS A 382 9.36 -5.40 22.54
N TYR A 383 8.56 -4.38 22.28
CA TYR A 383 7.40 -4.04 23.11
C TYR A 383 6.14 -4.00 22.25
N LYS A 384 5.30 -4.98 22.44
CA LYS A 384 3.99 -5.03 21.83
C LYS A 384 3.03 -4.12 22.58
N VAL A 385 2.52 -3.09 21.89
CA VAL A 385 1.54 -2.14 22.43
C VAL A 385 0.15 -2.52 21.93
N GLN A 386 -0.80 -2.67 22.85
CA GLN A 386 -2.19 -2.99 22.53
C GLN A 386 -3.17 -2.08 23.30
N VAL A 387 -4.24 -1.68 22.62
CA VAL A 387 -5.39 -0.97 23.18
C VAL A 387 -6.62 -1.81 22.86
N GLY A 388 -6.93 -2.77 23.74
CA GLY A 388 -7.86 -3.85 23.41
C GLY A 388 -7.31 -4.73 22.28
N SER A 389 -7.96 -4.76 21.14
CA SER A 389 -7.52 -5.56 19.96
C SER A 389 -6.75 -4.76 18.91
N VAL A 390 -6.43 -3.48 19.16
CA VAL A 390 -5.80 -2.55 18.20
C VAL A 390 -4.48 -2.00 18.76
N ARG A 391 -3.64 -1.35 17.91
CA ARG A 391 -2.29 -0.91 18.25
C ARG A 391 -2.19 0.54 18.77
N GLY A 392 -3.26 1.29 18.68
CA GLY A 392 -3.26 2.68 19.13
C GLY A 392 -4.68 3.22 19.29
N ILE A 393 -4.78 4.48 19.68
CA ILE A 393 -6.08 5.14 19.85
C ILE A 393 -6.35 6.00 18.62
N TYR A 394 -7.34 5.60 17.82
CA TYR A 394 -7.77 6.35 16.64
C TYR A 394 -9.27 6.66 16.72
N ILE A 395 -9.59 7.88 17.14
CA ILE A 395 -10.97 8.35 17.32
C ILE A 395 -11.36 9.19 16.11
N ARG A 396 -12.37 8.72 15.37
CA ARG A 396 -12.86 9.35 14.14
C ARG A 396 -14.37 9.21 13.93
N HIS A 397 -15.06 8.50 14.82
CA HIS A 397 -16.51 8.31 14.70
C HIS A 397 -17.24 9.44 15.44
N PRO A 398 -18.23 10.12 14.80
CA PRO A 398 -18.91 11.28 15.38
C PRO A 398 -19.59 11.02 16.73
N SER A 399 -20.09 9.80 16.97
CA SER A 399 -20.70 9.44 18.25
C SER A 399 -19.78 9.54 19.49
N LEU A 400 -18.48 9.71 19.25
CA LEU A 400 -17.45 9.81 20.30
C LEU A 400 -16.99 11.27 20.54
N PHE A 401 -17.41 12.22 19.71
CA PHE A 401 -16.86 13.58 19.73
C PHE A 401 -17.19 14.39 20.99
N GLU A 402 -18.32 14.10 21.64
CA GLU A 402 -18.74 14.77 22.87
C GLU A 402 -18.47 13.93 24.14
N LYS A 403 -17.47 13.04 24.07
CA LYS A 403 -17.14 12.11 25.16
C LYS A 403 -15.74 12.33 25.70
N LYS A 404 -15.56 11.94 26.96
CA LYS A 404 -14.29 11.63 27.59
C LYS A 404 -14.20 10.11 27.71
N ILE A 405 -13.17 9.49 27.13
CA ILE A 405 -13.10 8.04 26.93
C ILE A 405 -11.84 7.50 27.57
N THR A 406 -11.99 6.48 28.39
CA THR A 406 -10.85 5.80 29.02
C THR A 406 -10.58 4.48 28.31
N TYR A 407 -9.34 4.31 27.88
CA TYR A 407 -8.81 3.11 27.22
C TYR A 407 -7.88 2.38 28.18
N ARG A 408 -7.94 1.06 28.15
CA ARG A 408 -6.92 0.21 28.75
C ARG A 408 -5.81 -0.03 27.72
N VAL A 409 -4.63 0.43 28.01
CA VAL A 409 -3.42 0.17 27.23
C VAL A 409 -2.65 -0.96 27.89
N GLU A 410 -2.20 -1.92 27.10
CA GLU A 410 -1.37 -3.04 27.54
C GLU A 410 -0.06 -3.03 26.78
N ILE A 411 1.03 -3.24 27.50
CA ILE A 411 2.38 -3.35 26.95
C ILE A 411 2.94 -4.71 27.36
N THR A 412 3.35 -5.48 26.37
CA THR A 412 3.94 -6.80 26.56
C THR A 412 5.38 -6.77 26.04
N PRO A 413 6.38 -7.00 26.88
CA PRO A 413 7.73 -7.23 26.36
C PRO A 413 7.78 -8.57 25.63
N GLU A 414 8.33 -8.58 24.44
CA GLU A 414 8.58 -9.77 23.63
C GLU A 414 10.10 -9.91 23.47
N PHE A 415 10.62 -11.00 24.00
CA PHE A 415 12.06 -11.23 24.05
C PHE A 415 12.51 -12.01 22.81
N HIS A 416 13.66 -11.63 22.27
CA HIS A 416 14.28 -12.37 21.18
C HIS A 416 14.88 -13.68 21.72
N ASP A 417 14.83 -14.76 20.93
CA ASP A 417 15.31 -16.09 21.30
C ASP A 417 16.80 -16.13 21.69
N SER A 418 17.56 -15.08 21.45
CA SER A 418 18.95 -14.95 21.88
C SER A 418 19.14 -14.55 23.35
N LEU A 419 18.05 -14.20 24.07
CA LEU A 419 18.12 -13.88 25.50
C LEU A 419 17.98 -15.16 26.33
N THR A 420 18.72 -15.22 27.43
CA THR A 420 18.62 -16.36 28.36
C THR A 420 17.43 -16.23 29.31
N ASN A 421 17.01 -17.32 29.90
CA ASN A 421 15.92 -17.31 30.89
C ASN A 421 16.24 -16.44 32.08
N GLU A 422 17.50 -16.39 32.51
CA GLU A 422 17.97 -15.53 33.60
C GLU A 422 17.76 -14.05 33.26
N GLN A 423 18.16 -13.66 32.06
CA GLN A 423 17.96 -12.28 31.56
C GLN A 423 16.48 -11.88 31.50
N ILE A 424 15.61 -12.84 31.16
CA ILE A 424 14.15 -12.62 31.10
C ILE A 424 13.55 -12.51 32.49
N ILE A 425 14.03 -13.32 33.47
CA ILE A 425 13.56 -13.31 34.88
C ILE A 425 13.99 -12.01 35.58
N GLU A 426 15.21 -11.56 35.29
CA GLU A 426 15.78 -10.34 35.89
C GLU A 426 15.30 -9.06 35.19
N TYR A 427 14.49 -9.21 34.10
CA TYR A 427 14.03 -8.06 33.35
C TYR A 427 13.11 -7.17 34.16
N GLU A 428 13.55 -5.93 34.37
CA GLU A 428 12.83 -4.88 35.08
C GLU A 428 13.14 -3.51 34.47
N LYS A 429 12.11 -2.67 34.27
CA LYS A 429 12.28 -1.30 33.80
C LYS A 429 11.31 -0.34 34.49
N HIS A 430 11.82 0.82 34.86
CA HIS A 430 11.02 1.94 35.33
C HIS A 430 10.87 2.95 34.20
N LEU A 431 9.64 3.18 33.77
CA LEU A 431 9.33 4.03 32.62
C LEU A 431 8.58 5.28 33.09
N LEU A 432 9.08 6.45 32.67
CA LEU A 432 8.37 7.72 32.73
C LEU A 432 7.40 7.80 31.57
N VAL A 433 6.15 8.15 31.85
CA VAL A 433 5.14 8.38 30.80
C VAL A 433 5.13 9.87 30.46
N LYS A 434 5.63 10.21 29.27
CA LYS A 434 5.66 11.58 28.75
C LYS A 434 4.50 11.81 27.80
N ASN A 435 3.61 12.72 28.18
CA ASN A 435 2.50 13.16 27.37
C ASN A 435 2.47 14.69 27.30
N LYS A 436 2.50 15.23 26.08
CA LYS A 436 2.48 16.68 25.84
C LYS A 436 1.07 17.24 25.60
N ALA A 437 0.09 16.35 25.39
CA ALA A 437 -1.27 16.74 25.03
C ALA A 437 -2.13 16.95 26.28
N ARG A 438 -2.64 18.16 26.47
CA ARG A 438 -3.49 18.50 27.63
C ARG A 438 -4.85 17.78 27.63
N TRP A 439 -5.26 17.27 26.51
CA TRP A 439 -6.51 16.52 26.32
C TRP A 439 -6.36 15.00 26.57
N ILE A 440 -5.20 14.57 27.07
CA ILE A 440 -4.92 13.18 27.43
C ILE A 440 -4.44 13.12 28.87
N GLU A 441 -5.02 12.21 29.66
CA GLU A 441 -4.62 11.88 31.02
C GLU A 441 -3.94 10.51 31.05
N THR A 442 -2.79 10.41 31.67
CA THR A 442 -1.99 9.18 31.81
C THR A 442 -1.41 9.07 33.22
N PRO A 443 -1.02 7.89 33.69
CA PRO A 443 -0.15 7.77 34.82
C PRO A 443 1.19 8.44 34.52
N GLN A 444 1.94 8.80 35.57
CA GLN A 444 3.27 9.40 35.41
C GLN A 444 4.38 8.34 35.24
N TYR A 445 4.16 7.15 35.78
CA TYR A 445 5.13 6.07 35.81
C TYR A 445 4.48 4.74 35.47
N VAL A 446 5.24 3.87 34.80
CA VAL A 446 4.89 2.48 34.57
C VAL A 446 6.11 1.63 34.94
N HIS A 447 5.89 0.68 35.83
CA HIS A 447 6.88 -0.35 36.15
C HIS A 447 6.62 -1.57 35.26
N MET A 448 7.62 -2.00 34.53
CA MET A 448 7.60 -3.15 33.63
C MET A 448 8.42 -4.30 34.21
N SER A 449 7.86 -5.49 34.16
CA SER A 449 8.56 -6.76 34.33
C SER A 449 8.44 -7.58 33.04
N SER A 450 8.87 -8.82 33.04
CA SER A 450 8.70 -9.74 31.91
C SER A 450 7.23 -10.05 31.55
N ALA A 451 6.27 -9.67 32.40
CA ALA A 451 4.85 -9.85 32.18
C ALA A 451 4.20 -8.63 31.52
N THR A 452 3.02 -8.84 30.90
CA THR A 452 2.19 -7.76 30.36
C THR A 452 1.79 -6.77 31.43
N LYS A 453 1.97 -5.48 31.17
CA LYS A 453 1.57 -4.38 32.02
C LYS A 453 0.44 -3.57 31.42
N GLY A 454 -0.66 -3.41 32.16
CA GLY A 454 -1.79 -2.59 31.75
C GLY A 454 -1.89 -1.30 32.56
N PHE A 455 -2.33 -0.19 31.92
CA PHE A 455 -2.67 1.06 32.54
C PHE A 455 -3.76 1.80 31.79
N ALA A 456 -4.36 2.81 32.42
CA ALA A 456 -5.45 3.59 31.82
C ALA A 456 -4.92 4.83 31.10
N VAL A 457 -5.50 5.13 29.96
CA VAL A 457 -5.31 6.37 29.19
C VAL A 457 -6.68 6.98 28.93
N THR A 458 -6.89 8.21 29.38
CA THR A 458 -8.16 8.91 29.18
C THR A 458 -8.00 10.02 28.17
N VAL A 459 -8.86 10.03 27.13
CA VAL A 459 -8.86 11.01 26.04
C VAL A 459 -10.10 11.88 26.16
N ASP A 460 -9.92 13.19 26.31
CA ASP A 460 -11.00 14.17 26.35
C ASP A 460 -11.26 14.72 24.93
N VAL A 461 -12.09 14.02 24.18
CA VAL A 461 -12.44 14.37 22.79
C VAL A 461 -13.29 15.63 22.73
N LYS A 462 -14.13 15.85 23.76
CA LYS A 462 -15.03 17.00 23.85
C LYS A 462 -14.26 18.33 23.86
N SER A 463 -13.08 18.36 24.47
CA SER A 463 -12.26 19.57 24.53
C SER A 463 -11.63 19.99 23.21
N LEU A 464 -11.67 19.12 22.18
CA LEU A 464 -11.08 19.37 20.88
C LEU A 464 -12.04 20.09 19.93
N GLY A 465 -11.47 21.01 19.12
CA GLY A 465 -12.24 21.77 18.12
C GLY A 465 -12.75 20.90 16.96
N ALA A 466 -13.82 21.32 16.33
CA ALA A 466 -14.30 20.73 15.08
C ALA A 466 -13.39 21.08 13.89
N ASN A 467 -13.39 20.29 12.84
CA ASN A 467 -12.51 20.38 11.67
C ASN A 467 -11.03 20.33 12.07
N THR A 468 -10.67 19.44 12.97
CA THR A 468 -9.29 19.31 13.46
C THR A 468 -8.79 17.88 13.45
N ARG A 469 -7.49 17.76 13.27
CA ARG A 469 -6.72 16.56 13.53
C ARG A 469 -5.78 16.83 14.70
N ASN A 470 -5.85 16.02 15.72
CA ASN A 470 -5.00 16.08 16.88
C ASN A 470 -4.25 14.78 17.03
N THR A 471 -2.95 14.79 16.73
CA THR A 471 -2.07 13.62 16.81
C THR A 471 -0.98 13.84 17.84
N THR A 472 -0.74 12.82 18.64
CA THR A 472 0.37 12.80 19.62
C THR A 472 0.84 11.36 19.86
N LEU A 473 2.00 11.25 20.50
CA LEU A 473 2.53 10.03 21.06
C LEU A 473 2.56 10.13 22.58
N ILE A 474 2.04 9.13 23.25
CA ILE A 474 2.31 8.91 24.67
C ILE A 474 3.61 8.11 24.72
N GLU A 475 4.70 8.77 25.10
CA GLU A 475 6.05 8.21 25.06
C GLU A 475 6.37 7.56 26.41
N LEU A 476 6.83 6.32 26.40
CA LEU A 476 7.38 5.62 27.54
C LEU A 476 8.90 5.66 27.46
N VAL A 477 9.49 6.39 28.35
CA VAL A 477 10.93 6.71 28.39
C VAL A 477 11.55 6.08 29.60
N GLU A 478 12.65 5.38 29.43
CA GLU A 478 13.37 4.76 30.57
C GLU A 478 13.89 5.82 31.51
N ASP A 479 13.61 5.63 32.81
CA ASP A 479 14.11 6.51 33.87
C ASP A 479 15.65 6.41 33.98
N GLY A 480 16.31 7.54 34.12
CA GLY A 480 17.77 7.61 34.15
C GLY A 480 18.47 7.69 32.80
N THR A 481 18.08 6.93 31.79
CA THR A 481 18.68 6.98 30.43
C THR A 481 17.99 7.96 29.49
N ASN A 482 16.75 8.30 29.73
CA ASN A 482 15.87 9.08 28.87
C ASN A 482 15.65 8.46 27.47
N GLN A 483 15.91 7.18 27.31
CA GLN A 483 15.67 6.50 26.03
C GLN A 483 14.19 6.22 25.82
N LEU A 484 13.69 6.50 24.62
CA LEU A 484 12.34 6.12 24.22
C LEU A 484 12.29 4.60 24.01
N ILE A 485 11.50 3.94 24.85
CA ILE A 485 11.33 2.48 24.84
C ILE A 485 10.20 2.08 23.91
N CYS A 486 9.03 2.66 24.08
CA CYS A 486 7.89 2.49 23.19
C CYS A 486 6.96 3.70 23.26
N ALA A 487 6.01 3.79 22.36
CA ALA A 487 5.03 4.87 22.34
C ALA A 487 3.64 4.35 21.93
N ILE A 488 2.60 4.96 22.48
CA ILE A 488 1.22 4.72 22.11
C ILE A 488 0.77 5.86 21.20
N PRO A 489 0.48 5.57 19.91
CA PRO A 489 -0.09 6.56 19.01
C PRO A 489 -1.51 6.93 19.42
N VAL A 490 -1.82 8.23 19.43
CA VAL A 490 -3.16 8.75 19.68
C VAL A 490 -3.49 9.77 18.59
N THR A 491 -4.52 9.49 17.81
CA THR A 491 -5.03 10.40 16.77
C THR A 491 -6.53 10.60 16.97
N VAL A 492 -6.95 11.85 16.97
CA VAL A 492 -8.35 12.24 17.00
C VAL A 492 -8.61 13.12 15.79
N VAL A 493 -9.51 12.65 14.92
CA VAL A 493 -10.01 13.40 13.76
C VAL A 493 -11.46 13.78 14.05
N LYS A 494 -11.70 15.06 14.34
CA LYS A 494 -13.02 15.57 14.67
C LYS A 494 -13.59 16.36 13.49
N GLY A 495 -14.66 15.85 12.87
CA GLY A 495 -15.35 16.49 11.77
C GLY A 495 -16.13 17.74 12.21
N LYS A 496 -16.34 18.64 11.26
CA LYS A 496 -17.30 19.75 11.37
C LYS A 496 -18.63 19.27 10.85
N ASP A 497 -19.68 19.47 11.62
CA ASP A 497 -21.04 19.16 11.18
C ASP A 497 -21.48 20.08 10.05
N ILE A 498 -22.12 19.50 9.05
CA ILE A 498 -22.70 20.20 7.89
C ILE A 498 -24.14 19.74 7.74
N SER A 499 -25.05 20.69 7.53
CA SER A 499 -26.44 20.35 7.24
C SER A 499 -26.60 19.79 5.82
N PRO A 500 -27.51 18.84 5.58
CA PRO A 500 -27.81 18.36 4.24
C PRO A 500 -28.15 19.51 3.30
N GLY A 501 -27.48 19.56 2.13
CA GLY A 501 -27.70 20.59 1.14
C GLY A 501 -26.88 21.88 1.33
N ASP A 502 -26.25 22.08 2.49
CA ASP A 502 -25.34 23.22 2.68
C ASP A 502 -24.04 23.01 1.88
N GLU A 503 -23.59 24.08 1.23
CA GLU A 503 -22.31 24.10 0.51
C GLU A 503 -21.24 24.78 1.35
N VAL A 504 -20.12 24.11 1.58
CA VAL A 504 -18.95 24.70 2.24
C VAL A 504 -17.91 25.02 1.19
N GLN A 505 -17.64 26.32 1.02
CA GLN A 505 -16.66 26.79 0.05
C GLN A 505 -15.41 27.32 0.74
N LYS A 506 -14.25 27.10 0.12
CA LYS A 506 -12.94 27.63 0.52
C LYS A 506 -12.16 28.12 -0.68
N THR A 507 -11.30 29.10 -0.42
CA THR A 507 -10.39 29.66 -1.41
C THR A 507 -9.00 29.78 -0.78
N LYS A 508 -7.95 29.40 -1.50
CA LYS A 508 -6.58 29.46 -1.01
C LYS A 508 -5.56 29.49 -2.13
N ASN A 509 -4.45 30.19 -1.88
CA ASN A 509 -3.21 30.09 -2.62
C ASN A 509 -2.33 29.01 -1.99
N PHE A 510 -1.82 28.09 -2.80
CA PHE A 510 -1.02 26.97 -2.34
C PHE A 510 0.45 27.15 -2.71
N ALA A 511 1.34 26.92 -1.76
CA ALA A 511 2.75 26.66 -2.05
C ALA A 511 2.96 25.26 -2.66
N PRO A 512 4.04 25.03 -3.43
CA PRO A 512 4.37 23.71 -3.93
C PRO A 512 4.46 22.67 -2.81
N GLY A 513 3.78 21.55 -2.98
CA GLY A 513 3.72 20.47 -1.97
C GLY A 513 2.89 20.77 -0.73
N GLU A 514 2.26 21.95 -0.65
CA GLU A 514 1.38 22.28 0.47
C GLU A 514 0.12 21.42 0.48
N ILE A 515 -0.27 20.95 1.66
CA ILE A 515 -1.43 20.09 1.90
C ILE A 515 -2.41 20.83 2.82
N VAL A 516 -3.65 20.92 2.38
CA VAL A 516 -4.78 21.43 3.19
C VAL A 516 -5.75 20.28 3.43
N ARG A 517 -6.18 20.15 4.68
CA ARG A 517 -7.12 19.10 5.13
C ARG A 517 -8.35 19.71 5.73
N ASP A 518 -9.48 19.16 5.37
CA ASP A 518 -10.77 19.43 5.97
C ASP A 518 -11.41 18.15 6.43
N TYR A 519 -12.07 18.22 7.57
CA TYR A 519 -12.76 17.09 8.18
C TYR A 519 -14.21 17.45 8.38
N TYR A 520 -15.10 16.62 7.83
CA TYR A 520 -16.53 16.85 7.87
C TYR A 520 -17.25 15.66 8.50
N THR A 521 -18.22 15.93 9.35
CA THR A 521 -19.20 14.93 9.74
C THR A 521 -20.25 14.83 8.62
N VAL A 522 -20.24 13.71 7.92
CA VAL A 522 -21.21 13.47 6.84
C VAL A 522 -22.62 13.34 7.45
N PRO A 523 -23.61 14.10 6.97
CA PRO A 523 -24.99 13.99 7.46
C PRO A 523 -25.50 12.55 7.40
N GLU A 524 -26.31 12.12 8.39
CA GLU A 524 -26.72 10.73 8.56
C GLU A 524 -27.36 10.12 7.30
N ASN A 525 -28.17 10.91 6.60
CA ASN A 525 -28.89 10.46 5.41
C ASN A 525 -28.17 10.76 4.09
N ALA A 526 -26.92 11.25 4.14
CA ALA A 526 -26.17 11.52 2.92
C ALA A 526 -25.59 10.22 2.32
N THR A 527 -25.72 10.08 1.02
CA THR A 527 -25.21 8.93 0.24
C THR A 527 -24.18 9.33 -0.79
N TYR A 528 -24.07 10.62 -1.10
CA TYR A 528 -23.04 11.16 -1.99
C TYR A 528 -22.51 12.51 -1.51
N ALA A 529 -21.32 12.83 -1.97
CA ALA A 529 -20.76 14.15 -1.90
C ALA A 529 -20.59 14.74 -3.31
N LYS A 530 -20.82 16.04 -3.45
CA LYS A 530 -20.52 16.84 -4.62
C LYS A 530 -19.32 17.69 -4.29
N PHE A 531 -18.22 17.48 -4.98
CA PHE A 531 -17.02 18.29 -4.89
C PHE A 531 -16.88 19.13 -6.16
N THR A 532 -16.69 20.44 -6.02
CA THR A 532 -16.46 21.35 -7.14
C THR A 532 -15.18 22.13 -6.92
N CYS A 533 -14.39 22.33 -7.98
CA CYS A 533 -13.12 23.01 -7.89
C CYS A 533 -12.86 23.84 -9.16
N SER A 534 -12.31 25.04 -8.97
CA SER A 534 -11.90 25.99 -10.01
C SER A 534 -10.72 26.84 -9.53
N GLY A 535 -10.02 27.52 -10.43
CA GLY A 535 -8.90 28.37 -10.01
C GLY A 535 -8.11 28.95 -11.16
N SER A 536 -7.01 29.65 -10.84
CA SER A 536 -6.16 30.36 -11.78
C SER A 536 -5.05 29.51 -12.43
N GLY A 537 -4.96 28.24 -12.11
CA GLY A 537 -4.03 27.31 -12.76
C GLY A 537 -3.22 26.42 -11.79
N GLY A 538 -2.61 25.36 -12.33
CA GLY A 538 -1.73 24.44 -11.62
C GLY A 538 -2.24 23.00 -11.53
N LYS A 539 -1.35 22.13 -11.05
CA LYS A 539 -1.63 20.70 -10.83
C LYS A 539 -1.91 20.46 -9.36
N TYR A 540 -3.02 19.83 -9.10
CA TYR A 540 -3.49 19.51 -7.74
C TYR A 540 -3.83 18.04 -7.62
N LEU A 541 -3.58 17.50 -6.43
CA LEU A 541 -4.06 16.22 -6.00
C LEU A 541 -5.17 16.44 -4.97
N VAL A 542 -6.35 15.95 -5.28
CA VAL A 542 -7.50 15.98 -4.37
C VAL A 542 -7.77 14.56 -3.92
N HIS A 543 -7.88 14.38 -2.62
CA HIS A 543 -8.14 13.07 -2.01
C HIS A 543 -9.30 13.20 -1.03
N SER A 544 -10.34 12.42 -1.24
CA SER A 544 -11.50 12.36 -0.34
C SER A 544 -11.64 10.95 0.23
N MET A 545 -11.61 10.83 1.54
CA MET A 545 -11.53 9.53 2.19
C MET A 545 -12.38 9.42 3.45
N GLN A 546 -13.00 8.27 3.64
CA GLN A 546 -13.64 7.87 4.89
C GLN A 546 -13.00 6.58 5.42
N SER A 547 -12.27 6.71 6.51
CA SER A 547 -11.61 5.57 7.19
C SER A 547 -12.59 4.91 8.16
N ILE A 548 -13.47 4.05 7.65
CA ILE A 548 -14.55 3.44 8.42
C ILE A 548 -14.03 2.26 9.24
N VAL A 549 -14.41 2.21 10.51
CA VAL A 549 -14.02 1.11 11.40
C VAL A 549 -14.58 -0.22 10.90
N GLY A 550 -13.73 -1.23 10.76
CA GLY A 550 -14.12 -2.58 10.34
C GLY A 550 -14.33 -2.76 8.85
N GLN A 551 -14.05 -1.74 8.04
CA GLN A 551 -14.14 -1.82 6.57
C GLN A 551 -12.80 -1.49 5.92
N ASN A 552 -12.59 -2.02 4.70
CA ASN A 552 -11.48 -1.60 3.87
C ASN A 552 -11.74 -0.18 3.36
N TYR A 553 -10.76 0.71 3.53
CA TYR A 553 -10.85 2.11 3.11
C TYR A 553 -11.08 2.28 1.60
N SER A 554 -10.60 1.36 0.77
CA SER A 554 -10.72 1.43 -0.70
C SER A 554 -12.14 1.62 -1.24
N LYS A 555 -13.18 1.33 -0.44
CA LYS A 555 -14.59 1.56 -0.84
C LYS A 555 -15.01 3.02 -0.83
N PHE A 556 -14.30 3.85 -0.06
CA PHE A 556 -14.62 5.26 0.17
C PHE A 556 -13.39 6.14 -0.03
N ASP A 557 -12.48 5.67 -0.86
CA ASP A 557 -11.28 6.35 -1.28
C ASP A 557 -11.47 6.86 -2.71
N ASN A 558 -11.37 8.19 -2.87
CA ASN A 558 -11.53 8.86 -4.14
C ASN A 558 -10.38 9.84 -4.32
N GLU A 559 -9.61 9.64 -5.38
CA GLU A 559 -8.42 10.43 -5.70
C GLU A 559 -8.54 11.03 -7.10
N TRP A 560 -8.22 12.31 -7.25
CA TRP A 560 -8.23 13.00 -8.53
C TRP A 560 -6.97 13.83 -8.73
N PHE A 561 -6.31 13.61 -9.86
CA PHE A 561 -5.28 14.50 -10.37
C PHE A 561 -5.94 15.59 -11.24
N LEU A 562 -5.89 16.83 -10.77
CA LEU A 562 -6.53 17.94 -11.43
C LEU A 562 -5.48 18.87 -12.06
N ASN A 563 -5.61 19.09 -13.36
CA ASN A 563 -4.95 20.22 -14.01
C ASN A 563 -5.98 21.34 -14.12
N ILE A 564 -5.83 22.37 -13.28
CA ILE A 564 -6.70 23.53 -13.28
C ILE A 564 -6.12 24.56 -14.24
N VAL A 565 -6.93 25.05 -15.16
CA VAL A 565 -6.54 26.04 -16.17
C VAL A 565 -7.23 27.35 -15.86
N GLU A 566 -6.49 28.47 -15.94
CA GLU A 566 -7.03 29.79 -15.73
C GLU A 566 -8.19 30.06 -16.69
N GLY A 567 -9.30 30.60 -16.15
CA GLY A 567 -10.53 30.85 -16.92
C GLY A 567 -11.26 29.57 -17.35
N GLY A 568 -10.77 28.39 -16.92
CA GLY A 568 -11.42 27.09 -17.20
C GLY A 568 -12.75 26.92 -16.46
N ARG A 569 -13.60 26.03 -16.99
CA ARG A 569 -14.87 25.70 -16.31
C ARG A 569 -14.60 24.98 -15.00
N PRO A 570 -15.39 25.23 -13.94
CA PRO A 570 -15.33 24.46 -12.72
C PRO A 570 -15.47 22.94 -13.00
N ARG A 571 -14.65 22.15 -12.32
CA ARG A 571 -14.76 20.68 -12.35
C ARG A 571 -15.60 20.21 -11.19
N THR A 572 -16.58 19.37 -11.47
CA THR A 572 -17.50 18.82 -10.46
C THR A 572 -17.43 17.32 -10.49
N PHE A 573 -17.34 16.74 -9.30
CA PHE A 573 -17.27 15.29 -9.06
C PHE A 573 -18.37 14.89 -8.08
N TYR A 574 -19.03 13.80 -8.39
CA TYR A 574 -19.99 13.17 -7.50
C TYR A 574 -19.44 11.80 -7.11
N TYR A 575 -19.44 11.51 -5.83
CA TYR A 575 -18.92 10.26 -5.33
C TYR A 575 -19.66 9.77 -4.10
N LYS A 576 -19.63 8.47 -3.88
CA LYS A 576 -20.32 7.80 -2.78
C LYS A 576 -19.70 8.17 -1.44
N VAL A 577 -20.54 8.43 -0.45
CA VAL A 577 -20.15 8.59 0.96
C VAL A 577 -21.06 7.77 1.86
N MET A 578 -20.57 7.50 3.06
CA MET A 578 -21.36 6.89 4.14
C MET A 578 -21.76 7.96 5.14
N GLY A 579 -23.07 8.08 5.38
CA GLY A 579 -23.61 8.98 6.39
C GLY A 579 -23.17 8.62 7.81
N ALA A 580 -23.24 9.59 8.73
CA ALA A 580 -22.83 9.48 10.13
C ALA A 580 -21.35 9.05 10.33
N GLN A 581 -20.48 9.29 9.34
CA GLN A 581 -19.04 9.06 9.41
C GLN A 581 -18.26 10.34 9.18
N THR A 582 -17.02 10.37 9.65
CA THR A 582 -16.12 11.47 9.32
C THR A 582 -15.53 11.26 7.93
N LEU A 583 -15.55 12.33 7.14
CA LEU A 583 -14.90 12.42 5.84
C LEU A 583 -13.69 13.34 5.95
N GLU A 584 -12.56 12.91 5.45
CA GLU A 584 -11.38 13.73 5.20
C GLU A 584 -11.39 14.19 3.74
N LEU A 585 -11.34 15.48 3.50
CA LEU A 585 -11.09 16.07 2.19
C LEU A 585 -9.72 16.71 2.21
N VAL A 586 -8.83 16.23 1.36
CA VAL A 586 -7.47 16.76 1.23
C VAL A 586 -7.31 17.40 -0.12
N MET A 587 -6.75 18.61 -0.13
CA MET A 587 -6.32 19.28 -1.34
C MET A 587 -4.85 19.61 -1.23
N SER A 588 -4.05 19.21 -2.20
CA SER A 588 -2.62 19.51 -2.22
C SER A 588 -2.16 19.98 -3.58
N LYS A 589 -1.29 21.00 -3.61
CA LYS A 589 -0.58 21.38 -4.83
C LYS A 589 0.51 20.36 -5.12
N PHE A 590 0.62 19.96 -6.38
CA PHE A 590 1.64 18.99 -6.75
C PHE A 590 3.03 19.54 -6.43
N TRP A 591 3.89 18.74 -5.85
CA TRP A 591 5.18 19.17 -5.31
C TRP A 591 6.12 19.79 -6.36
N SER A 592 6.05 19.34 -7.60
CA SER A 592 6.86 19.89 -8.71
C SER A 592 6.22 21.07 -9.44
N GLU A 593 5.05 21.53 -9.02
CA GLU A 593 4.36 22.67 -9.61
C GLU A 593 4.86 23.96 -8.96
N THR A 594 5.93 24.52 -9.53
CA THR A 594 6.60 25.71 -9.00
C THR A 594 5.99 27.04 -9.47
N ASN A 595 5.04 27.02 -10.40
CA ASN A 595 4.31 28.22 -10.81
C ASN A 595 3.52 28.75 -9.62
N ALA A 596 3.88 29.99 -9.20
CA ALA A 596 3.68 30.38 -7.82
C ALA A 596 2.24 30.73 -7.45
N ASP A 597 1.46 31.45 -8.24
CA ASP A 597 0.35 32.22 -7.69
C ASP A 597 -1.00 31.82 -8.29
N GLY A 598 -1.42 30.60 -7.97
CA GLY A 598 -2.74 30.11 -8.33
C GLY A 598 -3.69 30.07 -7.15
N GLU A 599 -4.67 30.97 -7.12
CA GLU A 599 -5.80 30.87 -6.22
C GLU A 599 -6.72 29.72 -6.68
N VAL A 600 -7.04 28.81 -5.76
CA VAL A 600 -7.98 27.72 -6.00
C VAL A 600 -9.15 27.85 -5.06
N THR A 601 -10.33 27.79 -5.64
CA THR A 601 -11.60 27.72 -4.91
C THR A 601 -12.18 26.33 -5.06
N TRP A 602 -12.55 25.72 -3.95
CA TRP A 602 -13.25 24.45 -3.95
C TRP A 602 -14.44 24.48 -3.00
N SER A 603 -15.41 23.64 -3.28
CA SER A 603 -16.58 23.47 -2.43
C SER A 603 -16.94 22.00 -2.28
N ILE A 604 -17.58 21.68 -1.16
CA ILE A 604 -18.19 20.38 -0.90
C ILE A 604 -19.62 20.56 -0.41
N GLN A 605 -20.50 19.69 -0.90
CA GLN A 605 -21.91 19.63 -0.52
C GLN A 605 -22.27 18.15 -0.35
N PHE A 606 -23.07 17.83 0.66
CA PHE A 606 -23.58 16.48 0.88
C PHE A 606 -25.06 16.38 0.51
N GLY A 607 -25.39 15.31 -0.19
CA GLY A 607 -26.76 15.00 -0.57
C GLY A 607 -27.07 13.53 -0.38
N GLY A 608 -28.33 13.22 -0.32
CA GLY A 608 -28.79 11.85 -0.15
C GLY A 608 -29.94 11.52 -1.06
N MET A 609 -29.91 10.32 -1.57
CA MET A 609 -31.04 9.68 -2.20
C MET A 609 -31.25 8.34 -1.49
N ASN A 610 -32.22 8.29 -0.61
CA ASN A 610 -32.50 7.10 0.16
C ASN A 610 -33.77 6.41 -0.36
N PRO A 611 -33.74 5.10 -0.56
CA PRO A 611 -34.97 4.36 -0.82
C PRO A 611 -35.82 4.40 0.43
N LYS A 612 -37.16 4.50 0.28
CA LYS A 612 -38.09 4.39 1.39
C LYS A 612 -38.07 3.01 2.05
N THR A 613 -37.58 2.01 1.32
CA THR A 613 -37.33 0.65 1.82
C THR A 613 -35.96 0.15 1.40
N ASN A 614 -35.25 -0.47 2.32
CA ASN A 614 -33.92 -1.08 2.09
C ASN A 614 -34.02 -2.58 1.74
N THR A 615 -35.23 -3.13 1.74
CA THR A 615 -35.46 -4.55 1.45
C THR A 615 -36.47 -4.68 0.30
N LEU A 616 -36.04 -5.43 -0.71
CA LEU A 616 -36.88 -5.81 -1.84
C LEU A 616 -37.29 -7.26 -1.69
N HIS A 617 -38.59 -7.51 -1.77
CA HIS A 617 -39.08 -8.86 -1.86
C HIS A 617 -39.23 -9.27 -3.31
N VAL A 618 -38.55 -10.35 -3.69
CA VAL A 618 -38.67 -10.90 -5.03
C VAL A 618 -40.04 -11.58 -5.14
N GLY A 619 -40.86 -11.06 -6.04
CA GLY A 619 -42.19 -11.60 -6.36
C GLY A 619 -42.47 -11.49 -7.86
N PRO A 620 -43.52 -12.16 -8.36
CA PRO A 620 -43.93 -11.98 -9.74
C PRO A 620 -44.47 -10.56 -9.94
N GLY A 621 -43.83 -9.79 -10.82
CA GLY A 621 -44.29 -8.45 -11.19
C GLY A 621 -43.21 -7.37 -11.10
N ILE A 622 -43.62 -6.12 -11.19
CA ILE A 622 -42.79 -4.94 -11.09
C ILE A 622 -42.78 -4.50 -9.62
N THR A 623 -41.61 -4.37 -9.03
CA THR A 623 -41.43 -3.75 -7.71
C THR A 623 -41.12 -2.28 -7.89
N GLU A 624 -41.97 -1.43 -7.39
CA GLU A 624 -41.81 0.02 -7.38
C GLU A 624 -40.96 0.45 -6.19
N LEU A 625 -39.92 1.23 -6.46
CA LEU A 625 -39.01 1.77 -5.46
C LEU A 625 -39.13 3.29 -5.41
N ASP A 626 -39.62 3.77 -4.29
CA ASP A 626 -39.64 5.19 -3.99
C ASP A 626 -38.33 5.66 -3.39
N PHE A 627 -37.77 6.75 -3.92
CA PHE A 627 -36.58 7.42 -3.40
C PHE A 627 -36.92 8.81 -2.85
N ILE A 628 -36.32 9.14 -1.74
CA ILE A 628 -36.31 10.51 -1.21
C ILE A 628 -35.02 11.18 -1.67
N ASN A 629 -35.14 12.21 -2.50
CA ASN A 629 -34.04 13.06 -2.91
C ASN A 629 -33.99 14.31 -2.02
N SER A 630 -32.98 14.44 -1.19
CA SER A 630 -32.81 15.59 -0.27
C SER A 630 -32.14 16.82 -0.94
N THR A 631 -31.93 16.78 -2.26
CA THR A 631 -31.33 17.88 -3.01
C THR A 631 -32.29 18.46 -4.05
N SER A 632 -32.00 19.66 -4.54
CA SER A 632 -32.70 20.28 -5.67
C SER A 632 -32.22 19.77 -7.05
N GLU A 633 -31.23 18.88 -7.08
CA GLU A 633 -30.64 18.37 -8.32
C GLU A 633 -31.40 17.14 -8.82
N LYS A 634 -31.49 17.00 -10.15
CA LYS A 634 -32.05 15.81 -10.78
C LYS A 634 -31.00 14.69 -10.74
N LEU A 635 -31.27 13.66 -9.96
CA LEU A 635 -30.38 12.52 -9.79
C LEU A 635 -30.96 11.29 -10.49
N GLY A 636 -30.10 10.46 -11.07
CA GLY A 636 -30.44 9.15 -11.63
C GLY A 636 -29.87 8.06 -10.72
N PRO A 637 -30.73 7.34 -9.94
CA PRO A 637 -30.23 6.29 -9.06
C PRO A 637 -29.68 5.10 -9.84
N LYS A 638 -28.52 4.60 -9.42
CA LYS A 638 -28.03 3.27 -9.77
C LYS A 638 -28.27 2.37 -8.57
N ILE A 639 -29.02 1.29 -8.80
CA ILE A 639 -29.35 0.34 -7.74
C ILE A 639 -28.37 -0.82 -7.83
N GLU A 640 -27.67 -1.08 -6.74
CA GLU A 640 -26.83 -2.27 -6.56
C GLU A 640 -27.35 -3.05 -5.36
N LEU A 641 -27.63 -4.34 -5.56
CA LEU A 641 -28.02 -5.23 -4.48
C LEU A 641 -26.77 -5.63 -3.69
N SER A 642 -26.72 -5.25 -2.42
CA SER A 642 -25.58 -5.60 -1.53
C SER A 642 -25.70 -7.00 -0.93
N ARG A 643 -26.91 -7.53 -0.88
CA ARG A 643 -27.21 -8.85 -0.31
C ARG A 643 -28.47 -9.42 -0.93
N VAL A 644 -28.48 -10.71 -1.20
CA VAL A 644 -29.66 -11.47 -1.60
C VAL A 644 -29.89 -12.54 -0.54
N GLU A 645 -31.09 -12.56 0.05
CA GLU A 645 -31.52 -13.61 0.99
C GLU A 645 -32.60 -14.45 0.32
N ILE A 646 -32.31 -15.72 0.13
CA ILE A 646 -33.26 -16.68 -0.45
C ILE A 646 -33.69 -17.65 0.67
N PRO A 647 -34.94 -17.58 1.15
CA PRO A 647 -35.42 -18.57 2.08
C PRO A 647 -35.54 -19.92 1.37
N MET A 648 -34.84 -20.92 1.87
CA MET A 648 -34.86 -22.28 1.32
C MET A 648 -35.33 -23.26 2.38
N ALA A 649 -36.21 -24.16 1.97
CA ALA A 649 -36.60 -25.32 2.76
C ALA A 649 -35.99 -26.58 2.11
N PRO A 650 -35.20 -27.39 2.82
CA PRO A 650 -34.64 -28.61 2.26
C PRO A 650 -35.77 -29.61 1.99
N GLN A 651 -35.78 -30.19 0.81
CA GLN A 651 -36.71 -31.29 0.46
C GLN A 651 -36.25 -32.64 1.06
N SER A 652 -34.98 -32.81 1.20
CA SER A 652 -34.34 -33.96 1.86
C SER A 652 -33.01 -33.57 2.44
N PHE A 653 -32.55 -34.25 3.45
CA PHE A 653 -31.21 -34.10 4.00
C PHE A 653 -30.65 -35.44 4.43
N GLU A 654 -29.34 -35.62 4.25
CA GLU A 654 -28.58 -36.74 4.77
C GLU A 654 -27.61 -36.21 5.83
N VAL A 655 -27.63 -36.80 7.00
CA VAL A 655 -26.70 -36.46 8.08
C VAL A 655 -25.47 -37.36 7.97
N ILE A 656 -24.35 -36.76 7.61
CA ILE A 656 -23.06 -37.46 7.56
C ILE A 656 -22.28 -37.09 8.80
N SER A 657 -21.95 -38.08 9.64
CA SER A 657 -21.07 -37.88 10.78
C SER A 657 -19.61 -37.90 10.30
N LEU A 658 -18.97 -36.75 10.34
CA LEU A 658 -17.54 -36.65 10.03
C LEU A 658 -16.72 -36.94 11.28
N THR A 659 -16.08 -38.06 11.29
CA THR A 659 -15.15 -38.45 12.39
C THR A 659 -13.81 -37.73 12.28
N HIS A 660 -13.43 -37.17 11.08
CA HIS A 660 -12.23 -36.38 10.87
C HIS A 660 -12.48 -35.31 9.78
N PRO A 661 -12.11 -34.02 9.99
CA PRO A 661 -12.38 -32.95 9.05
C PRO A 661 -11.58 -33.01 7.73
N LEU A 662 -10.68 -33.96 7.58
CA LEU A 662 -9.82 -34.12 6.38
C LEU A 662 -10.34 -35.20 5.39
N ASP A 663 -11.37 -35.96 5.73
CA ASP A 663 -11.88 -37.07 4.91
C ASP A 663 -13.08 -36.66 4.02
N ILE A 664 -13.19 -35.43 3.63
CA ILE A 664 -14.23 -34.99 2.67
C ILE A 664 -13.80 -35.45 1.27
N PRO A 665 -14.50 -36.42 0.63
CA PRO A 665 -14.19 -36.80 -0.73
C PRO A 665 -14.58 -35.68 -1.68
N LEU A 666 -13.62 -34.81 -1.98
CA LEU A 666 -13.76 -33.70 -2.92
C LEU A 666 -14.10 -34.14 -4.36
N ASP A 667 -13.91 -35.45 -4.65
CA ASP A 667 -14.08 -35.98 -6.01
C ASP A 667 -15.54 -36.07 -6.49
N LYS A 668 -16.50 -36.17 -5.56
CA LYS A 668 -17.94 -36.18 -5.92
C LYS A 668 -18.53 -34.81 -6.21
N HIS A 669 -17.81 -33.73 -5.92
CA HIS A 669 -18.31 -32.35 -6.04
C HIS A 669 -17.56 -31.50 -7.06
N LYS A 670 -16.60 -32.08 -7.82
CA LYS A 670 -15.85 -31.35 -8.87
C LYS A 670 -16.74 -30.73 -9.94
N GLU A 671 -17.85 -31.31 -10.26
CA GLU A 671 -18.77 -30.78 -11.27
C GLU A 671 -19.55 -29.56 -10.76
N HIS A 672 -19.83 -29.47 -9.46
CA HIS A 672 -20.53 -28.33 -8.86
C HIS A 672 -19.61 -27.16 -8.52
N ILE A 673 -18.30 -27.42 -8.32
CA ILE A 673 -17.28 -26.39 -8.04
C ILE A 673 -16.77 -25.72 -9.33
N GLN A 674 -17.03 -26.30 -10.51
CA GLN A 674 -16.61 -25.74 -11.80
C GLN A 674 -17.44 -24.55 -12.28
N SER A 675 -18.61 -24.28 -11.71
CA SER A 675 -19.28 -23.01 -11.91
C SER A 675 -18.79 -22.06 -10.80
N ASN A 676 -18.24 -20.91 -11.19
CA ASN A 676 -17.68 -19.88 -10.28
C ASN A 676 -18.71 -19.23 -9.32
N ASN A 677 -19.68 -19.96 -8.88
CA ASN A 677 -20.76 -19.50 -8.00
C ASN A 677 -20.61 -20.14 -6.63
N ILE A 678 -20.08 -19.38 -5.66
CA ILE A 678 -20.11 -19.77 -4.25
C ILE A 678 -21.44 -19.26 -3.67
N LEU A 679 -22.35 -20.14 -3.35
CA LEU A 679 -23.56 -19.82 -2.65
C LEU A 679 -23.32 -19.96 -1.13
N ILE A 680 -23.33 -18.85 -0.41
CA ILE A 680 -23.33 -18.85 1.06
C ILE A 680 -24.77 -18.93 1.53
N CYS A 681 -25.18 -20.09 1.99
CA CYS A 681 -26.50 -20.29 2.60
C CYS A 681 -26.41 -20.19 4.12
N THR A 682 -27.15 -19.29 4.73
CA THR A 682 -27.36 -19.27 6.18
C THR A 682 -28.69 -19.98 6.48
N LEU A 683 -28.60 -21.13 7.13
CA LEU A 683 -29.78 -21.89 7.54
C LEU A 683 -30.27 -21.35 8.91
N TYR A 684 -31.48 -20.83 8.97
CA TYR A 684 -32.13 -20.48 10.22
C TYR A 684 -33.03 -21.63 10.66
N GLY A 685 -32.63 -22.33 11.73
CA GLY A 685 -33.49 -23.34 12.36
C GLY A 685 -34.52 -22.67 13.25
N THR A 686 -35.78 -22.99 13.05
CA THR A 686 -36.84 -22.67 14.01
C THR A 686 -36.85 -23.74 15.11
N THR A 687 -36.45 -23.36 16.32
CA THR A 687 -36.65 -24.02 17.62
C THR A 687 -36.20 -25.50 17.76
N GLY A 688 -35.18 -25.69 18.56
CA GLY A 688 -34.71 -26.99 19.04
C GLY A 688 -33.20 -27.06 19.00
N THR A 689 -32.56 -27.72 19.96
CA THR A 689 -31.14 -28.05 19.96
C THR A 689 -30.77 -28.65 18.63
N VAL A 690 -30.08 -27.87 17.79
CA VAL A 690 -29.60 -28.33 16.50
C VAL A 690 -28.44 -29.28 16.76
N PRO A 691 -28.52 -30.56 16.35
CA PRO A 691 -27.31 -31.36 16.28
C PRO A 691 -26.34 -30.68 15.34
N VAL A 692 -25.04 -30.74 15.62
CA VAL A 692 -24.01 -30.18 14.77
C VAL A 692 -24.19 -30.77 13.37
N LEU A 693 -24.68 -29.97 12.43
CA LEU A 693 -24.81 -30.33 11.02
C LEU A 693 -23.39 -30.28 10.42
N GLU A 694 -22.79 -31.42 10.23
CA GLU A 694 -21.44 -31.53 9.67
C GLU A 694 -21.44 -31.29 8.16
N ARG A 695 -22.57 -31.63 7.45
CA ARG A 695 -22.73 -31.36 6.00
C ARG A 695 -24.21 -31.42 5.59
N VAL A 696 -24.64 -30.53 4.73
CA VAL A 696 -25.94 -30.58 4.05
C VAL A 696 -25.70 -30.50 2.55
N ASP A 697 -26.03 -31.56 1.83
CA ASP A 697 -26.08 -31.57 0.37
C ASP A 697 -27.52 -31.24 -0.08
N PHE A 698 -27.65 -30.28 -0.97
CA PHE A 698 -28.94 -29.92 -1.56
C PHE A 698 -28.76 -29.56 -3.03
N GLU A 699 -29.76 -29.94 -3.83
CA GLU A 699 -29.85 -29.57 -5.23
C GLU A 699 -30.72 -28.31 -5.34
N ILE A 700 -30.19 -27.28 -5.98
CA ILE A 700 -30.87 -26.00 -6.14
C ILE A 700 -31.19 -25.83 -7.62
N GLU A 701 -32.47 -25.87 -7.97
CA GLU A 701 -32.95 -25.49 -9.29
C GLU A 701 -33.21 -23.99 -9.33
N PHE A 702 -32.41 -23.25 -10.08
CA PHE A 702 -32.60 -21.82 -10.26
C PHE A 702 -33.37 -21.52 -11.55
N ASP A 703 -34.35 -20.65 -11.49
CA ASP A 703 -34.88 -20.04 -12.71
C ASP A 703 -33.78 -19.15 -13.33
N LYS A 704 -33.28 -19.56 -14.48
CA LYS A 704 -32.20 -18.87 -15.22
C LYS A 704 -32.45 -17.38 -15.46
N ARG A 705 -33.67 -16.90 -15.29
CA ARG A 705 -34.05 -15.48 -15.43
C ARG A 705 -33.74 -14.64 -14.21
N ALA A 706 -33.57 -15.26 -13.03
CA ALA A 706 -33.24 -14.57 -11.79
C ALA A 706 -31.71 -14.37 -11.59
N LEU A 707 -30.87 -15.03 -12.39
CA LEU A 707 -29.42 -15.10 -12.22
C LEU A 707 -28.60 -14.15 -13.11
N ILE A 708 -29.20 -13.18 -13.75
CA ILE A 708 -28.46 -12.16 -14.48
C ILE A 708 -28.10 -11.05 -13.50
N ASN A 709 -27.10 -11.30 -12.65
CA ASN A 709 -26.49 -10.21 -11.89
C ASN A 709 -24.99 -10.48 -11.64
N PRO A 710 -24.10 -9.56 -12.04
CA PRO A 710 -22.64 -9.73 -11.95
C PRO A 710 -22.05 -9.69 -10.53
N LEU A 711 -22.86 -9.63 -9.49
CA LEU A 711 -22.40 -9.59 -8.08
C LEU A 711 -21.78 -10.90 -7.57
N PHE A 712 -21.87 -11.99 -8.31
CA PHE A 712 -21.27 -13.27 -7.93
C PHE A 712 -19.82 -13.46 -8.39
N ASN A 713 -19.23 -12.47 -9.06
CA ASN A 713 -17.87 -12.58 -9.58
C ASN A 713 -16.78 -11.97 -8.66
N THR A 714 -17.11 -11.60 -7.43
CA THR A 714 -16.14 -11.04 -6.49
C THR A 714 -16.29 -11.66 -5.11
N ILE A 715 -15.71 -12.81 -4.95
CA ILE A 715 -15.13 -13.28 -3.68
C ILE A 715 -13.75 -13.88 -3.99
#